data_4558b47445ca0bf7c10d78ffea86d646
#
_entry.id   4558b47445ca0bf7c10d78ffea86d646
#
_cell.length_a   1.000
_cell.length_b   1.000
_cell.length_c   1.000
_cell.angle_alpha   90.00
_cell.angle_beta   90.00
_cell.angle_gamma   90.00
#
_symmetry.space_group_name_H-M   'P 1'
#
loop_
_entity.id
_entity.type
_entity.pdbx_description
1 polymer ?
#
loop_
_entity_poly.entity_id
_entity_poly.type
_entity_poly.pdbx_seq_one_letter_code
_entity_poly.pdbx_strand_id
1 'polypeptide(L)'
;MKQTKTLTAISVLALSHLMTQSTAFASSSSDIQTKLKWSWSTSVFHPESNQVMAAPIVVQLNDDNGDGKIDEKDVADIIVVTFEGNKYANGGYIRALSGVDGSELWTYSNGGVIADARYAPAAADLDGDGLIEIVSTSALTPYINILDHQGNIKKQLLKSASGWRSVGDIALADINGDGNIEILAADGVYSYESGLLFSHDWAPSSIAFDSNGDGQREVFANGTLYQNNGAYLWQYQANDTVWFSSVANLDGDDKPELVVSVPASLSTPENSEIAVLEHDGSVKWRVNNLSNPGGSVQAVSSFLGKPSSSATTVDAQSAVYGYTHWAHQQRVLAENHQLAIRSGAVVDAIGANSQNMIGGSGGSLSTIDTSKVRAIDVTYGKNKYTWKYGVLEMSFTLDNGAKVTVGSKDSAFTYLGLEWKTKTVPYLGVEWRTKTVSYWFFGWHTKQVAYLAPVWKEKTIPYAVPVTLSKSTTVRYDIPQGSQLLGMNVWSKEKHLFKHKQQVNAVQFLVGKVAADQSHMGIVYAGYYAVDMYDAQGNKVWSVANDDLNSGKIGVSAYDFTGDGIDEVLVQDRLRMRILDGKTGRVMGIIANSSGTLWEYPVVADLEGNNNASLIMVANDYDRESQVNHGVFVYESADPSKPWRNATRIWNQYAFNFSDINANGTIPTDAQPSWLTHNSFRSATIRVPLK
;
A
#
# COMPACT_ATOMS: atom_id res chain seq x y z
N MET A 1 18.18 -25.72 -67.54
CA MET A 1 17.31 -24.65 -68.01
C MET A 1 16.41 -24.31 -66.84
N LYS A 2 16.80 -23.30 -66.16
CA LYS A 2 16.17 -22.02 -65.89
C LYS A 2 14.65 -22.08 -65.58
N GLN A 3 14.31 -22.02 -64.33
CA GLN A 3 13.28 -21.13 -63.86
C GLN A 3 13.70 -20.64 -62.47
N THR A 4 14.08 -19.40 -62.43
CA THR A 4 14.52 -18.64 -61.26
C THR A 4 13.53 -17.49 -61.06
N LYS A 5 13.16 -17.26 -59.79
CA LYS A 5 12.85 -15.95 -59.23
C LYS A 5 11.57 -15.24 -59.66
N THR A 6 10.56 -15.32 -58.84
CA THR A 6 9.73 -14.16 -58.50
C THR A 6 8.94 -14.48 -57.21
N LEU A 7 9.57 -14.29 -56.06
CA LEU A 7 8.91 -14.31 -54.73
C LEU A 7 9.78 -13.55 -53.72
N THR A 8 9.90 -12.25 -53.93
CA THR A 8 10.53 -11.35 -52.92
C THR A 8 10.11 -9.89 -53.20
N ALA A 9 8.87 -9.55 -52.99
CA ALA A 9 8.43 -8.14 -52.98
C ALA A 9 7.08 -7.88 -52.28
N ILE A 10 6.49 -8.85 -51.54
CA ILE A 10 5.18 -8.62 -50.89
C ILE A 10 5.24 -8.65 -49.36
N SER A 11 6.37 -9.02 -48.78
CA SER A 11 6.51 -9.13 -47.31
C SER A 11 7.10 -7.90 -46.59
N VAL A 12 7.42 -6.83 -47.29
CA VAL A 12 8.00 -5.62 -46.66
C VAL A 12 6.99 -4.47 -46.52
N LEU A 13 5.87 -4.50 -47.23
CA LEU A 13 4.84 -3.45 -47.09
C LEU A 13 3.75 -3.78 -46.03
N ALA A 14 3.71 -4.99 -45.51
CA ALA A 14 2.76 -5.36 -44.45
C ALA A 14 3.28 -5.12 -43.03
N LEU A 15 4.58 -4.88 -42.83
CA LEU A 15 5.18 -4.62 -41.52
C LEU A 15 5.30 -3.11 -41.19
N SER A 16 5.11 -2.21 -42.16
CA SER A 16 5.17 -0.77 -41.91
C SER A 16 3.83 -0.12 -41.55
N HIS A 17 2.72 -0.88 -41.55
CA HIS A 17 1.40 -0.38 -41.14
C HIS A 17 0.91 -0.92 -39.79
N LEU A 18 1.77 -1.65 -39.07
CA LEU A 18 1.44 -2.12 -37.70
C LEU A 18 2.14 -1.33 -36.58
N MET A 19 2.90 -0.28 -36.91
CA MET A 19 3.59 0.52 -35.92
C MET A 19 3.07 1.96 -35.74
N THR A 20 1.87 2.26 -36.21
CA THR A 20 1.23 3.56 -35.93
C THR A 20 -0.24 3.45 -35.58
N GLN A 21 -0.58 2.47 -34.75
CA GLN A 21 -1.72 2.60 -33.84
C GLN A 21 -1.16 2.72 -32.42
N SER A 22 -0.59 3.89 -32.10
CA SER A 22 -0.71 4.40 -30.76
C SER A 22 -2.19 4.43 -30.45
N THR A 23 -2.70 3.42 -29.77
CA THR A 23 -3.99 3.50 -29.12
C THR A 23 -3.91 4.69 -28.18
N ALA A 24 -4.40 5.82 -28.64
CA ALA A 24 -4.81 6.89 -27.76
C ALA A 24 -5.79 6.23 -26.78
N PHE A 25 -5.32 5.96 -25.57
CA PHE A 25 -6.21 5.77 -24.44
C PHE A 25 -7.11 6.99 -24.45
N ALA A 26 -8.39 6.81 -24.72
CA ALA A 26 -9.37 7.84 -24.45
C ALA A 26 -9.23 8.10 -22.95
N SER A 27 -8.56 9.17 -22.59
CA SER A 27 -8.50 9.71 -21.26
C SER A 27 -9.94 9.99 -20.86
N SER A 28 -10.52 9.19 -20.00
CA SER A 28 -11.45 9.75 -19.04
C SER A 28 -10.63 10.88 -18.40
N SER A 29 -11.05 12.14 -18.54
CA SER A 29 -10.37 13.25 -17.92
C SER A 29 -10.14 12.87 -16.46
N SER A 30 -8.89 12.62 -16.09
CA SER A 30 -8.56 12.43 -14.68
C SER A 30 -8.91 13.74 -13.98
N ASP A 31 -9.56 13.66 -12.83
CA ASP A 31 -9.97 14.86 -12.10
C ASP A 31 -8.73 15.67 -11.67
N ILE A 32 -7.62 14.98 -11.40
CA ILE A 32 -6.32 15.55 -11.08
C ILE A 32 -5.39 15.33 -12.27
N GLN A 33 -4.99 16.41 -12.92
CA GLN A 33 -4.05 16.39 -14.03
C GLN A 33 -2.70 16.93 -13.57
N THR A 34 -1.65 16.21 -13.96
CA THR A 34 -0.27 16.52 -13.60
C THR A 34 0.54 16.95 -14.79
N LYS A 35 1.49 17.83 -14.57
CA LYS A 35 2.49 18.27 -15.54
C LYS A 35 3.88 18.04 -14.98
N LEU A 36 4.75 17.37 -15.72
CA LEU A 36 6.15 17.19 -15.35
C LEU A 36 6.82 18.57 -15.25
N LYS A 37 7.41 18.87 -14.09
CA LYS A 37 8.19 20.06 -13.82
C LYS A 37 9.62 19.83 -14.28
N TRP A 38 10.26 18.79 -13.75
CA TRP A 38 11.57 18.31 -14.15
C TRP A 38 11.76 16.83 -13.81
N SER A 39 12.82 16.23 -14.33
CA SER A 39 13.23 14.86 -13.97
C SER A 39 14.74 14.73 -13.94
N TRP A 40 15.23 13.83 -13.11
CA TRP A 40 16.62 13.42 -13.02
C TRP A 40 16.74 11.91 -13.26
N SER A 41 17.67 11.49 -14.11
CA SER A 41 17.90 10.07 -14.42
C SER A 41 19.34 9.75 -14.79
N THR A 42 20.26 10.72 -14.68
CA THR A 42 21.66 10.55 -15.03
C THR A 42 22.55 11.43 -14.18
N SER A 43 23.76 10.97 -13.92
CA SER A 43 24.79 11.67 -13.14
C SER A 43 26.14 11.58 -13.83
N VAL A 44 27.02 12.55 -13.54
CA VAL A 44 28.43 12.50 -13.92
C VAL A 44 29.19 11.50 -13.02
N PHE A 45 28.78 11.38 -11.75
CA PHE A 45 29.36 10.47 -10.79
C PHE A 45 28.53 9.18 -10.69
N HIS A 46 29.13 8.04 -10.98
CA HIS A 46 28.44 6.75 -10.98
C HIS A 46 27.17 6.77 -11.86
N PRO A 47 27.29 7.04 -13.17
CA PRO A 47 26.14 7.21 -14.06
C PRO A 47 25.25 5.97 -14.14
N GLU A 48 25.80 4.78 -13.84
CA GLU A 48 25.08 3.52 -13.77
C GLU A 48 24.17 3.42 -12.54
N SER A 49 24.43 4.22 -11.50
CA SER A 49 23.63 4.27 -10.27
C SER A 49 22.56 5.38 -10.38
N ASN A 50 21.49 5.08 -11.07
CA ASN A 50 20.43 6.06 -11.40
C ASN A 50 19.02 5.56 -11.06
N GLN A 51 18.91 4.44 -10.38
CA GLN A 51 17.65 3.89 -9.95
C GLN A 51 17.40 4.21 -8.48
N VAL A 52 16.14 4.42 -8.09
CA VAL A 52 15.73 4.77 -6.73
C VAL A 52 14.64 3.83 -6.27
N MET A 53 14.78 3.26 -5.07
CA MET A 53 13.85 2.28 -4.49
C MET A 53 13.39 2.67 -3.07
N ALA A 54 14.05 3.64 -2.43
CA ALA A 54 13.61 4.21 -1.16
C ALA A 54 12.78 5.48 -1.39
N ALA A 55 11.93 5.84 -0.44
CA ALA A 55 11.23 7.12 -0.49
C ALA A 55 12.21 8.28 -0.50
N PRO A 56 11.99 9.35 -1.29
CA PRO A 56 12.79 10.55 -1.24
C PRO A 56 12.52 11.33 0.05
N ILE A 57 13.50 12.10 0.53
CA ILE A 57 13.30 13.10 1.58
C ILE A 57 13.50 14.49 1.03
N VAL A 58 12.88 15.48 1.67
CA VAL A 58 12.84 16.88 1.20
C VAL A 58 13.26 17.80 2.34
N VAL A 59 14.33 18.55 2.16
CA VAL A 59 14.89 19.51 3.13
C VAL A 59 15.63 20.63 2.39
N GLN A 60 15.92 21.74 3.05
CA GLN A 60 16.75 22.83 2.49
C GLN A 60 18.23 22.52 2.71
N LEU A 61 19.05 22.55 1.64
CA LEU A 61 20.49 22.24 1.68
C LEU A 61 21.40 23.37 1.19
N ASN A 62 20.86 24.33 0.43
CA ASN A 62 21.66 25.41 -0.14
C ASN A 62 20.90 26.75 -0.15
N ASP A 63 21.65 27.84 -0.21
CA ASP A 63 21.12 29.21 -0.31
C ASP A 63 20.78 29.51 -1.78
N ASP A 64 19.55 29.22 -2.18
CA ASP A 64 19.04 29.44 -3.55
C ASP A 64 18.64 30.90 -3.80
N ASN A 65 18.26 31.61 -2.74
CA ASN A 65 17.79 32.97 -2.83
C ASN A 65 18.95 34.01 -2.72
N GLY A 66 20.15 33.59 -2.31
CA GLY A 66 21.38 34.40 -2.24
C GLY A 66 21.40 35.39 -1.07
N ASP A 67 20.63 35.15 -0.02
CA ASP A 67 20.59 36.01 1.18
C ASP A 67 21.68 35.72 2.21
N GLY A 68 22.47 34.65 1.99
CA GLY A 68 23.59 34.24 2.83
C GLY A 68 23.17 33.32 3.98
N LYS A 69 21.95 32.75 3.92
CA LYS A 69 21.44 31.77 4.89
C LYS A 69 20.85 30.59 4.13
N ILE A 70 20.75 29.45 4.82
CA ILE A 70 19.94 28.31 4.38
C ILE A 70 18.78 28.23 5.37
N ASP A 71 17.60 28.61 4.94
CA ASP A 71 16.41 28.65 5.80
C ASP A 71 15.12 28.31 5.02
N GLU A 72 13.97 28.50 5.66
CA GLU A 72 12.68 28.20 5.06
C GLU A 72 12.29 29.09 3.86
N LYS A 73 13.12 30.04 3.47
CA LYS A 73 12.89 30.88 2.27
C LYS A 73 13.58 30.32 1.02
N ASP A 74 14.50 29.38 1.21
CA ASP A 74 15.16 28.70 0.11
C ASP A 74 14.27 27.62 -0.49
N VAL A 75 14.56 27.22 -1.72
CA VAL A 75 13.89 26.07 -2.35
C VAL A 75 14.33 24.79 -1.65
N ALA A 76 13.39 23.96 -1.26
CA ALA A 76 13.72 22.70 -0.64
C ALA A 76 14.27 21.69 -1.67
N ASP A 77 15.32 20.98 -1.29
CA ASP A 77 16.06 20.02 -2.11
C ASP A 77 15.61 18.58 -1.84
N ILE A 78 15.95 17.67 -2.76
CA ILE A 78 15.53 16.28 -2.70
C ILE A 78 16.75 15.39 -2.50
N ILE A 79 16.73 14.58 -1.44
CA ILE A 79 17.75 13.59 -1.17
C ILE A 79 17.22 12.21 -1.52
N VAL A 80 18.00 11.44 -2.27
CA VAL A 80 17.69 10.07 -2.67
C VAL A 80 18.89 9.16 -2.48
N VAL A 81 18.62 7.86 -2.32
CA VAL A 81 19.63 6.81 -2.38
C VAL A 81 19.49 6.06 -3.70
N THR A 82 20.52 6.10 -4.52
CA THR A 82 20.51 5.50 -5.86
C THR A 82 21.29 4.20 -5.91
N PHE A 83 20.95 3.29 -6.82
CA PHE A 83 21.64 2.02 -7.03
C PHE A 83 21.79 1.67 -8.52
N GLU A 84 22.69 0.73 -8.80
CA GLU A 84 22.99 0.23 -10.14
C GLU A 84 22.25 -1.08 -10.44
N GLY A 85 21.50 -1.12 -11.52
CA GLY A 85 20.86 -2.34 -12.02
C GLY A 85 19.97 -3.03 -10.97
N ASN A 86 20.32 -4.24 -10.55
CA ASN A 86 19.61 -4.99 -9.50
C ASN A 86 20.37 -5.05 -8.16
N LYS A 87 21.33 -4.16 -7.94
CA LYS A 87 22.23 -4.20 -6.78
C LYS A 87 21.73 -3.39 -5.57
N TYR A 88 20.43 -3.16 -5.47
CA TYR A 88 19.83 -2.35 -4.41
C TYR A 88 20.24 -2.79 -2.98
N ALA A 89 20.42 -4.09 -2.75
CA ALA A 89 20.79 -4.63 -1.43
C ALA A 89 22.32 -4.56 -1.14
N ASN A 90 23.12 -4.17 -2.10
CA ASN A 90 24.60 -4.10 -1.95
C ASN A 90 25.07 -2.66 -1.63
N GLY A 91 24.12 -1.82 -1.23
CA GLY A 91 24.34 -0.42 -0.91
C GLY A 91 24.04 0.54 -2.04
N GLY A 92 24.02 1.84 -1.73
CA GLY A 92 23.67 2.91 -2.65
C GLY A 92 24.47 4.17 -2.44
N TYR A 93 24.36 5.08 -3.40
CA TYR A 93 24.95 6.43 -3.34
C TYR A 93 23.88 7.42 -2.90
N ILE A 94 24.21 8.24 -1.89
CA ILE A 94 23.36 9.37 -1.48
C ILE A 94 23.60 10.52 -2.46
N ARG A 95 22.51 11.10 -2.97
CA ARG A 95 22.51 12.25 -3.86
C ARG A 95 21.57 13.32 -3.36
N ALA A 96 22.00 14.58 -3.47
CA ALA A 96 21.13 15.72 -3.31
C ALA A 96 20.87 16.37 -4.67
N LEU A 97 19.61 16.64 -4.95
CA LEU A 97 19.13 17.24 -6.17
C LEU A 97 18.42 18.56 -5.84
N SER A 98 18.73 19.62 -6.58
CA SER A 98 18.06 20.90 -6.43
C SER A 98 16.56 20.78 -6.70
N GLY A 99 15.73 21.29 -5.81
CA GLY A 99 14.29 21.37 -6.00
C GLY A 99 13.86 22.31 -7.12
N VAL A 100 14.75 23.22 -7.55
CA VAL A 100 14.48 24.17 -8.63
C VAL A 100 14.32 23.46 -9.97
N ASP A 101 15.31 22.63 -10.35
CA ASP A 101 15.42 22.10 -11.71
C ASP A 101 15.91 20.64 -11.77
N GLY A 102 16.17 19.99 -10.61
CA GLY A 102 16.68 18.63 -10.53
C GLY A 102 18.18 18.52 -10.82
N SER A 103 18.92 19.61 -10.91
CA SER A 103 20.39 19.56 -11.04
C SER A 103 20.99 18.92 -9.79
N GLU A 104 22.04 18.12 -9.98
CA GLU A 104 22.71 17.44 -8.88
C GLU A 104 23.56 18.45 -8.10
N LEU A 105 23.25 18.69 -6.82
CA LEU A 105 24.03 19.52 -5.91
C LEU A 105 25.32 18.79 -5.53
N TRP A 106 25.20 17.55 -5.12
CA TRP A 106 26.33 16.68 -4.79
C TRP A 106 25.93 15.20 -4.79
N THR A 107 26.95 14.35 -4.96
CA THR A 107 26.85 12.90 -4.73
C THR A 107 27.96 12.52 -3.76
N TYR A 108 27.61 11.78 -2.69
CA TYR A 108 28.63 11.23 -1.81
C TYR A 108 29.47 10.17 -2.52
N SER A 109 30.75 10.43 -2.66
CA SER A 109 31.70 9.57 -3.40
C SER A 109 32.97 9.22 -2.62
N ASN A 110 33.16 9.77 -1.41
CA ASN A 110 34.36 9.60 -0.59
C ASN A 110 34.27 8.39 0.31
N GLY A 111 34.97 7.32 -0.01
CA GLY A 111 35.18 6.21 0.93
C GLY A 111 34.23 5.04 0.87
N GLY A 112 33.44 4.90 -0.19
CA GLY A 112 32.60 3.72 -0.44
C GLY A 112 31.12 3.94 -0.15
N VAL A 113 30.38 2.84 -0.09
CA VAL A 113 28.92 2.83 0.04
C VAL A 113 28.53 3.00 1.51
N ILE A 114 27.84 4.09 1.83
CA ILE A 114 27.40 4.41 3.19
C ILE A 114 25.90 4.34 3.41
N ALA A 115 25.13 4.07 2.36
CA ALA A 115 23.68 3.92 2.42
C ALA A 115 23.25 2.57 1.87
N ASP A 116 22.09 2.09 2.30
CA ASP A 116 21.40 0.94 1.73
C ASP A 116 20.24 1.47 0.88
N ALA A 117 20.20 1.13 -0.41
CA ALA A 117 19.22 1.71 -1.33
C ALA A 117 17.77 1.27 -1.08
N ARG A 118 17.56 0.35 -0.15
CA ARG A 118 16.22 -0.07 0.29
C ARG A 118 15.56 0.92 1.24
N TYR A 119 16.34 1.69 1.98
CA TYR A 119 15.86 2.47 3.11
C TYR A 119 16.12 3.96 2.91
N ALA A 120 15.16 4.76 3.32
CA ALA A 120 15.28 6.20 3.25
C ALA A 120 16.28 6.71 4.32
N PRO A 121 17.14 7.69 3.99
CA PRO A 121 17.85 8.45 4.99
C PRO A 121 16.86 9.32 5.77
N ALA A 122 17.35 9.94 6.86
CA ALA A 122 16.63 10.99 7.55
C ALA A 122 17.51 12.24 7.62
N ALA A 123 16.89 13.42 7.75
CA ALA A 123 17.62 14.67 7.79
C ALA A 123 17.00 15.70 8.75
N ALA A 124 17.83 16.37 9.51
CA ALA A 124 17.46 17.48 10.39
C ALA A 124 18.74 18.23 10.82
N ASP A 125 18.59 19.41 11.42
CA ASP A 125 19.65 20.07 12.19
C ASP A 125 19.87 19.29 13.51
N LEU A 126 20.96 18.50 13.58
CA LEU A 126 21.22 17.59 14.70
C LEU A 126 22.09 18.21 15.80
N ASP A 127 22.84 19.25 15.50
CA ASP A 127 23.77 19.89 16.45
C ASP A 127 23.46 21.37 16.72
N GLY A 128 22.36 21.87 16.16
CA GLY A 128 21.86 23.21 16.44
C GLY A 128 22.64 24.32 15.73
N ASP A 129 23.42 24.03 14.69
CA ASP A 129 24.18 25.01 13.94
C ASP A 129 23.34 25.72 12.85
N GLY A 130 22.11 25.30 12.65
CA GLY A 130 21.17 25.84 11.67
C GLY A 130 21.32 25.23 10.27
N LEU A 131 22.15 24.21 10.10
CA LEU A 131 22.36 23.49 8.86
C LEU A 131 21.87 22.03 9.00
N ILE A 132 21.49 21.42 7.92
CA ILE A 132 20.90 20.10 7.93
C ILE A 132 21.97 19.00 7.86
N GLU A 133 21.91 18.02 8.76
CA GLU A 133 22.64 16.77 8.67
C GLU A 133 21.77 15.68 8.06
N ILE A 134 22.42 14.78 7.30
CA ILE A 134 21.80 13.63 6.66
C ILE A 134 22.29 12.34 7.30
N VAL A 135 21.39 11.53 7.84
CA VAL A 135 21.70 10.28 8.55
C VAL A 135 21.36 9.09 7.67
N SER A 136 22.31 8.16 7.54
CA SER A 136 22.12 6.93 6.77
C SER A 136 22.81 5.72 7.37
N THR A 137 22.37 4.53 6.97
CA THR A 137 22.99 3.23 7.34
C THR A 137 23.27 2.38 6.13
N SER A 138 24.29 1.53 6.21
CA SER A 138 24.60 0.50 5.22
C SER A 138 25.01 -0.81 5.90
N ALA A 139 24.61 -1.94 5.31
CA ALA A 139 25.07 -3.24 5.78
C ALA A 139 26.58 -3.46 5.59
N LEU A 140 27.23 -2.63 4.77
CA LEU A 140 28.62 -2.73 4.39
C LEU A 140 29.58 -1.97 5.33
N THR A 141 29.02 -1.13 6.24
CA THR A 141 29.81 -0.38 7.20
C THR A 141 29.32 -0.64 8.64
N PRO A 142 30.19 -0.60 9.65
CA PRO A 142 29.80 -0.75 11.05
C PRO A 142 29.24 0.55 11.65
N TYR A 143 28.97 1.56 10.83
CA TYR A 143 28.62 2.90 11.30
C TYR A 143 27.24 3.35 10.83
N ILE A 144 26.54 4.11 11.66
CA ILE A 144 25.57 5.12 11.25
C ILE A 144 26.40 6.28 10.73
N ASN A 145 26.15 6.72 9.50
CA ASN A 145 26.89 7.78 8.85
C ASN A 145 26.07 9.07 8.87
N ILE A 146 26.68 10.15 9.29
CA ILE A 146 26.08 11.47 9.38
C ILE A 146 26.88 12.41 8.49
N LEU A 147 26.23 12.96 7.46
CA LEU A 147 26.80 13.88 6.51
C LEU A 147 26.34 15.31 6.85
N ASP A 148 27.14 16.28 6.48
CA ASP A 148 26.74 17.70 6.45
C ASP A 148 25.84 17.99 5.23
N HIS A 149 25.29 19.21 5.16
CA HIS A 149 24.45 19.69 4.05
C HIS A 149 25.18 19.69 2.68
N GLN A 150 26.51 19.59 2.66
CA GLN A 150 27.35 19.52 1.46
C GLN A 150 27.73 18.10 1.07
N GLY A 151 27.23 17.07 1.79
CA GLY A 151 27.49 15.67 1.51
C GLY A 151 28.83 15.16 2.01
N ASN A 152 29.51 15.82 2.96
CA ASN A 152 30.73 15.33 3.58
C ASN A 152 30.41 14.58 4.89
N ILE A 153 31.18 13.57 5.26
CA ILE A 153 31.03 12.90 6.56
C ILE A 153 31.35 13.89 7.68
N LYS A 154 30.34 14.24 8.47
CA LYS A 154 30.49 15.08 9.69
C LYS A 154 30.76 14.19 10.91
N LYS A 155 30.07 13.07 11.05
CA LYS A 155 30.19 12.16 12.21
C LYS A 155 29.88 10.71 11.84
N GLN A 156 30.41 9.76 12.59
CA GLN A 156 30.08 8.33 12.47
C GLN A 156 29.85 7.74 13.85
N LEU A 157 28.75 7.02 14.05
CA LEU A 157 28.41 6.33 15.29
C LEU A 157 28.50 4.82 15.07
N LEU A 158 29.15 4.11 16.00
CA LEU A 158 29.30 2.66 15.91
C LEU A 158 27.96 1.98 16.19
N LYS A 159 27.51 1.13 15.26
CA LYS A 159 26.28 0.36 15.39
C LYS A 159 26.39 -0.75 16.44
N SER A 160 25.27 -1.12 17.06
CA SER A 160 25.18 -2.24 18.02
C SER A 160 25.18 -3.59 17.31
N ALA A 161 24.65 -3.67 16.08
CA ALA A 161 24.63 -4.86 15.25
C ALA A 161 25.40 -4.67 13.93
N SER A 162 25.54 -5.73 13.15
CA SER A 162 26.23 -5.71 11.87
C SER A 162 25.47 -6.44 10.77
N GLY A 163 25.83 -6.14 9.51
CA GLY A 163 25.21 -6.73 8.34
C GLY A 163 23.75 -6.26 8.15
N TRP A 164 22.90 -7.12 7.62
CA TRP A 164 21.52 -6.74 7.28
C TRP A 164 20.63 -6.40 8.49
N ARG A 165 20.97 -6.87 9.70
CA ARG A 165 20.25 -6.56 10.93
C ARG A 165 20.57 -5.17 11.52
N SER A 166 21.40 -4.41 10.84
CA SER A 166 21.75 -3.04 11.26
C SER A 166 21.31 -2.00 10.24
N VAL A 167 20.41 -2.37 9.33
CA VAL A 167 19.86 -1.45 8.34
C VAL A 167 18.33 -1.45 8.36
N GLY A 168 17.78 -0.26 8.23
CA GLY A 168 16.37 0.07 8.24
C GLY A 168 16.20 1.55 7.96
N ASP A 169 14.96 2.01 7.92
CA ASP A 169 14.65 3.43 7.86
C ASP A 169 15.12 4.10 9.15
N ILE A 170 15.60 5.33 9.02
CA ILE A 170 15.99 6.17 10.16
C ILE A 170 14.84 7.09 10.54
N ALA A 171 14.60 7.22 11.85
CA ALA A 171 13.77 8.29 12.40
C ALA A 171 14.59 9.15 13.37
N LEU A 172 14.23 10.42 13.48
CA LEU A 172 14.88 11.43 14.30
C LEU A 172 13.87 12.02 15.26
N ALA A 173 14.22 12.10 16.54
CA ALA A 173 13.37 12.68 17.56
C ALA A 173 14.22 13.12 18.77
N ASP A 174 13.81 14.16 19.48
CA ASP A 174 14.21 14.38 20.86
C ASP A 174 13.26 13.56 21.75
N ILE A 175 13.71 12.39 22.24
CA ILE A 175 12.84 11.47 22.96
C ILE A 175 12.70 11.80 24.45
N ASN A 176 13.61 12.59 24.97
CA ASN A 176 13.68 12.88 26.41
C ASN A 176 13.51 14.39 26.77
N GLY A 177 13.36 15.24 25.74
CA GLY A 177 13.14 16.68 25.90
C GLY A 177 14.37 17.46 26.35
N ASP A 178 15.57 16.93 26.12
CA ASP A 178 16.83 17.56 26.60
C ASP A 178 17.48 18.44 25.50
N GLY A 179 16.93 18.50 24.32
CA GLY A 179 17.42 19.27 23.16
C GLY A 179 18.50 18.55 22.35
N ASN A 180 18.95 17.38 22.77
CA ASN A 180 19.82 16.53 21.95
C ASN A 180 18.94 15.57 21.12
N ILE A 181 19.33 15.34 19.88
CA ILE A 181 18.51 14.54 18.96
C ILE A 181 18.94 13.08 19.02
N GLU A 182 17.94 12.20 19.18
CA GLU A 182 18.14 10.78 19.07
C GLU A 182 17.87 10.28 17.66
N ILE A 183 18.66 9.28 17.27
CA ILE A 183 18.62 8.58 16.01
C ILE A 183 18.06 7.19 16.28
N LEU A 184 16.83 6.93 15.81
CA LEU A 184 16.18 5.63 15.89
C LEU A 184 16.61 4.82 14.67
N ALA A 185 17.47 3.82 14.88
CA ALA A 185 17.97 2.94 13.85
C ALA A 185 17.40 1.52 14.00
N ALA A 186 17.68 0.65 13.05
CA ALA A 186 17.12 -0.70 13.02
C ALA A 186 17.57 -1.61 14.18
N ASP A 187 18.65 -1.27 14.86
CA ASP A 187 19.28 -2.11 15.89
C ASP A 187 19.36 -1.41 17.27
N GLY A 188 18.82 -0.21 17.39
CA GLY A 188 18.84 0.54 18.64
C GLY A 188 18.62 2.03 18.46
N VAL A 189 18.65 2.74 19.57
CA VAL A 189 18.53 4.19 19.67
C VAL A 189 19.87 4.79 20.04
N TYR A 190 20.25 5.85 19.34
CA TYR A 190 21.55 6.50 19.46
C TYR A 190 21.35 8.00 19.71
N SER A 191 22.11 8.55 20.62
CA SER A 191 22.24 10.01 20.70
C SER A 191 23.27 10.51 19.68
N TYR A 192 22.96 11.61 19.01
CA TYR A 192 23.94 12.28 18.16
C TYR A 192 25.26 12.54 18.91
N GLU A 193 25.20 12.96 20.17
CA GLU A 193 26.38 13.31 20.94
C GLU A 193 27.14 12.09 21.48
N SER A 194 26.47 11.16 22.14
CA SER A 194 27.08 10.10 22.94
C SER A 194 27.13 8.71 22.27
N GLY A 195 26.46 8.52 21.14
CA GLY A 195 26.35 7.23 20.48
C GLY A 195 25.23 6.35 21.06
N LEU A 196 25.42 5.04 21.08
CA LEU A 196 24.37 4.07 21.48
C LEU A 196 23.85 4.36 22.90
N LEU A 197 22.53 4.57 23.00
CA LEU A 197 21.81 4.68 24.27
C LEU A 197 21.31 3.32 24.74
N PHE A 198 20.55 2.63 23.87
CA PHE A 198 20.12 1.26 24.11
C PHE A 198 19.89 0.53 22.78
N SER A 199 20.00 -0.80 22.81
CA SER A 199 19.71 -1.67 21.66
C SER A 199 18.35 -2.32 21.81
N HIS A 200 17.75 -2.66 20.69
CA HIS A 200 16.52 -3.45 20.61
C HIS A 200 16.63 -4.50 19.51
N ASP A 201 15.66 -5.42 19.45
CA ASP A 201 15.56 -6.37 18.35
C ASP A 201 15.39 -5.64 17.01
N TRP A 202 15.93 -6.23 15.96
CA TRP A 202 15.86 -5.64 14.63
C TRP A 202 14.46 -5.19 14.25
N ALA A 203 14.34 -3.93 13.92
CA ALA A 203 13.12 -3.28 13.44
C ALA A 203 13.42 -2.57 12.13
N PRO A 204 12.72 -2.91 11.02
CA PRO A 204 12.91 -2.23 9.74
C PRO A 204 12.60 -0.75 9.78
N SER A 205 11.66 -0.34 10.63
CA SER A 205 11.26 1.04 10.88
C SER A 205 10.84 1.17 12.34
N SER A 206 11.29 2.23 13.00
CA SER A 206 10.93 2.59 14.38
C SER A 206 10.30 3.97 14.40
N ILE A 207 9.43 4.22 15.37
CA ILE A 207 8.81 5.53 15.60
C ILE A 207 8.91 5.93 17.06
N ALA A 208 8.90 7.24 17.33
CA ALA A 208 8.85 7.80 18.68
C ALA A 208 7.58 8.66 18.84
N PHE A 209 6.86 8.49 19.94
CA PHE A 209 5.66 9.27 20.27
C PHE A 209 5.39 9.23 21.77
N ASP A 210 4.77 10.27 22.30
CA ASP A 210 4.39 10.32 23.71
C ASP A 210 3.09 9.53 23.91
N SER A 211 3.20 8.26 24.33
CA SER A 211 2.07 7.35 24.46
C SER A 211 1.22 7.59 25.69
N ASN A 212 1.77 8.25 26.71
CA ASN A 212 1.18 8.37 28.03
C ASN A 212 0.82 9.81 28.43
N GLY A 213 1.28 10.82 27.68
CA GLY A 213 1.02 12.24 27.90
C GLY A 213 1.94 12.88 28.94
N ASP A 214 3.15 12.31 29.18
CA ASP A 214 4.10 12.84 30.14
C ASP A 214 5.11 13.85 29.55
N GLY A 215 5.05 14.08 28.23
CA GLY A 215 5.90 14.99 27.49
C GLY A 215 7.24 14.37 27.06
N GLN A 216 7.47 13.09 27.32
CA GLN A 216 8.58 12.31 26.79
C GLN A 216 8.07 11.32 25.75
N ARG A 217 8.92 10.92 24.84
CA ARG A 217 8.51 10.01 23.79
C ARG A 217 8.98 8.60 24.05
N GLU A 218 8.09 7.66 23.99
CA GLU A 218 8.39 6.25 23.93
C GLU A 218 8.84 5.85 22.53
N VAL A 219 9.64 4.79 22.45
CA VAL A 219 10.14 4.22 21.18
C VAL A 219 9.43 2.90 20.90
N PHE A 220 8.75 2.83 19.76
CA PHE A 220 8.14 1.59 19.28
C PHE A 220 9.01 0.98 18.19
N ALA A 221 9.46 -0.25 18.43
CA ALA A 221 10.32 -1.01 17.52
C ALA A 221 9.91 -2.49 17.54
N ASN A 222 9.65 -3.07 16.35
CA ASN A 222 9.29 -4.49 16.17
C ASN A 222 8.25 -5.03 17.18
N GLY A 223 7.15 -4.31 17.34
CA GLY A 223 6.05 -4.72 18.23
C GLY A 223 6.29 -4.43 19.71
N THR A 224 7.41 -3.87 20.10
CA THR A 224 7.74 -3.56 21.51
C THR A 224 7.79 -2.06 21.72
N LEU A 225 7.16 -1.59 22.80
CA LEU A 225 7.27 -0.22 23.27
C LEU A 225 8.29 -0.14 24.40
N TYR A 226 9.22 0.81 24.27
CA TYR A 226 10.26 1.10 25.25
C TYR A 226 10.11 2.53 25.74
N GLN A 227 10.47 2.78 27.01
CA GLN A 227 10.71 4.14 27.49
C GLN A 227 11.93 4.74 26.77
N ASN A 228 12.06 6.07 26.84
CA ASN A 228 13.21 6.80 26.30
C ASN A 228 14.60 6.34 26.80
N ASN A 229 14.65 5.66 27.95
CA ASN A 229 15.87 5.07 28.53
C ASN A 229 16.08 3.60 28.16
N GLY A 230 15.22 3.02 27.28
CA GLY A 230 15.28 1.63 26.87
C GLY A 230 14.59 0.64 27.80
N ALA A 231 13.91 1.10 28.87
CA ALA A 231 13.15 0.21 29.72
C ALA A 231 11.91 -0.31 28.98
N TYR A 232 11.69 -1.62 29.07
CA TYR A 232 10.54 -2.30 28.48
C TYR A 232 9.23 -1.82 29.11
N LEU A 233 8.23 -1.51 28.29
CA LEU A 233 6.88 -1.19 28.75
C LEU A 233 5.90 -2.35 28.43
N TRP A 234 5.71 -2.64 27.15
CA TRP A 234 4.87 -3.74 26.70
C TRP A 234 5.28 -4.23 25.32
N GLN A 235 4.77 -5.41 24.93
CA GLN A 235 5.00 -6.00 23.62
C GLN A 235 3.71 -6.55 23.05
N TYR A 236 3.43 -6.21 21.80
CA TYR A 236 2.38 -6.80 21.02
C TYR A 236 2.81 -8.16 20.48
N GLN A 237 1.97 -9.18 20.68
CA GLN A 237 2.22 -10.52 20.16
C GLN A 237 1.71 -10.62 18.71
N ALA A 238 2.51 -10.15 17.79
CA ALA A 238 2.25 -10.25 16.36
C ALA A 238 2.49 -11.66 15.82
N ASN A 239 1.93 -11.97 14.64
CA ASN A 239 2.16 -13.28 13.99
C ASN A 239 3.60 -13.44 13.48
N ASP A 240 4.29 -12.35 13.20
CA ASP A 240 5.67 -12.28 12.72
C ASP A 240 6.25 -10.90 13.05
N THR A 241 7.39 -10.52 12.48
CA THR A 241 8.01 -9.20 12.66
C THR A 241 7.06 -8.07 12.28
N VAL A 242 6.87 -7.10 13.16
CA VAL A 242 6.17 -5.85 12.85
C VAL A 242 7.09 -4.97 12.02
N TRP A 243 6.71 -4.71 10.78
CA TRP A 243 7.55 -3.93 9.85
C TRP A 243 7.19 -2.46 9.83
N PHE A 244 5.90 -2.15 9.90
CA PHE A 244 5.42 -0.80 9.72
C PHE A 244 4.47 -0.43 10.86
N SER A 245 4.58 0.81 11.29
CA SER A 245 3.72 1.38 12.31
C SER A 245 3.37 2.82 11.97
N SER A 246 2.23 3.25 12.45
CA SER A 246 1.77 4.63 12.38
C SER A 246 0.95 4.96 13.63
N VAL A 247 0.90 6.22 13.98
CA VAL A 247 0.23 6.70 15.19
C VAL A 247 -0.80 7.77 14.85
N ALA A 248 -2.00 7.65 15.42
CA ALA A 248 -3.07 8.62 15.28
C ALA A 248 -4.12 8.41 16.38
N ASN A 249 -4.96 9.40 16.65
CA ASN A 249 -6.17 9.24 17.47
C ASN A 249 -7.31 8.76 16.56
N LEU A 250 -7.79 7.57 16.78
CA LEU A 250 -8.80 6.92 15.95
C LEU A 250 -10.20 6.85 16.59
N ASP A 251 -10.36 7.17 17.86
CA ASP A 251 -11.64 7.08 18.56
C ASP A 251 -12.09 8.39 19.23
N GLY A 252 -11.23 9.41 19.22
CA GLY A 252 -11.55 10.75 19.72
C GLY A 252 -11.36 10.93 21.21
N ASP A 253 -10.66 10.00 21.87
CA ASP A 253 -10.10 10.26 23.20
C ASP A 253 -8.78 11.07 23.07
N ASP A 254 -8.14 11.44 24.14
CA ASP A 254 -6.94 12.30 24.11
C ASP A 254 -5.63 11.47 23.91
N LYS A 255 -5.74 10.17 23.67
CA LYS A 255 -4.60 9.25 23.56
C LYS A 255 -4.43 8.71 22.15
N PRO A 256 -3.23 8.30 21.77
CA PRO A 256 -3.01 7.76 20.44
C PRO A 256 -3.30 6.27 20.36
N GLU A 257 -3.82 5.84 19.23
CA GLU A 257 -3.73 4.45 18.79
C GLU A 257 -2.51 4.23 17.92
N LEU A 258 -1.95 3.03 18.04
CA LEU A 258 -0.87 2.54 17.22
C LEU A 258 -1.40 1.56 16.17
N VAL A 259 -1.25 1.88 14.90
CA VAL A 259 -1.58 0.98 13.81
C VAL A 259 -0.31 0.23 13.41
N VAL A 260 -0.37 -1.10 13.43
CA VAL A 260 0.77 -1.96 13.10
C VAL A 260 0.45 -2.92 11.98
N SER A 261 1.44 -3.25 11.16
CA SER A 261 1.30 -4.30 10.15
C SER A 261 2.48 -5.27 10.15
N VAL A 262 2.10 -6.53 9.89
CA VAL A 262 3.00 -7.64 9.67
C VAL A 262 2.85 -8.08 8.23
N PRO A 263 3.77 -7.72 7.33
CA PRO A 263 3.70 -8.16 5.96
C PRO A 263 4.12 -9.63 5.86
N ALA A 264 3.31 -10.41 5.16
CA ALA A 264 3.61 -11.80 4.87
C ALA A 264 3.98 -12.01 3.40
N SER A 265 4.77 -13.04 3.13
CA SER A 265 5.04 -13.47 1.76
C SER A 265 3.84 -14.23 1.18
N LEU A 266 3.81 -14.38 -0.15
CA LEU A 266 2.79 -15.22 -0.82
C LEU A 266 2.88 -16.71 -0.42
N SER A 267 4.00 -17.14 0.16
CA SER A 267 4.17 -18.50 0.65
C SER A 267 3.67 -18.72 2.09
N THR A 268 3.49 -17.65 2.85
CA THR A 268 3.01 -17.66 4.24
C THR A 268 1.93 -16.58 4.46
N PRO A 269 0.87 -16.55 3.63
CA PRO A 269 -0.12 -15.46 3.69
C PRO A 269 -0.87 -15.39 5.02
N GLU A 270 -0.91 -16.50 5.76
CA GLU A 270 -1.52 -16.59 7.09
C GLU A 270 -0.85 -15.71 8.14
N ASN A 271 0.40 -15.31 7.93
CA ASN A 271 1.11 -14.42 8.84
C ASN A 271 0.76 -12.94 8.60
N SER A 272 0.08 -12.61 7.50
CA SER A 272 -0.29 -11.23 7.19
C SER A 272 -1.30 -10.66 8.18
N GLU A 273 -0.99 -9.51 8.72
CA GLU A 273 -1.78 -8.91 9.79
C GLU A 273 -1.76 -7.38 9.72
N ILE A 274 -2.90 -6.79 10.04
CA ILE A 274 -3.04 -5.40 10.43
C ILE A 274 -3.77 -5.37 11.79
N ALA A 275 -3.26 -4.60 12.73
CA ALA A 275 -3.91 -4.40 14.03
C ALA A 275 -3.86 -2.93 14.45
N VAL A 276 -4.83 -2.54 15.24
CA VAL A 276 -4.83 -1.28 15.98
C VAL A 276 -4.73 -1.59 17.46
N LEU A 277 -3.77 -0.96 18.10
CA LEU A 277 -3.47 -1.10 19.52
C LEU A 277 -3.81 0.21 20.22
N GLU A 278 -4.30 0.11 21.43
CA GLU A 278 -4.40 1.23 22.34
C GLU A 278 -2.98 1.65 22.84
N HIS A 279 -2.86 2.84 23.36
CA HIS A 279 -1.62 3.38 23.92
C HIS A 279 -0.97 2.45 24.97
N ASP A 280 -1.73 1.60 25.64
CA ASP A 280 -1.28 0.63 26.65
C ASP A 280 -0.91 -0.75 26.07
N GLY A 281 -0.96 -0.90 24.74
CA GLY A 281 -0.65 -2.15 24.03
C GLY A 281 -1.82 -3.13 23.94
N SER A 282 -2.98 -2.83 24.52
CA SER A 282 -4.16 -3.66 24.35
C SER A 282 -4.70 -3.57 22.91
N VAL A 283 -5.19 -4.70 22.39
CA VAL A 283 -5.66 -4.80 21.01
C VAL A 283 -7.08 -4.24 20.90
N LYS A 284 -7.24 -3.14 20.15
CA LYS A 284 -8.54 -2.59 19.83
C LYS A 284 -9.27 -3.43 18.79
N TRP A 285 -8.58 -3.74 17.70
CA TRP A 285 -9.02 -4.70 16.70
C TRP A 285 -7.83 -5.25 15.91
N ARG A 286 -8.05 -6.39 15.25
CA ARG A 286 -7.04 -7.12 14.49
C ARG A 286 -7.68 -7.83 13.30
N VAL A 287 -7.04 -7.77 12.15
CA VAL A 287 -7.48 -8.44 10.93
C VAL A 287 -6.31 -9.22 10.32
N ASN A 288 -6.50 -10.52 10.13
CA ASN A 288 -5.59 -11.35 9.34
C ASN A 288 -6.01 -11.25 7.87
N ASN A 289 -5.13 -10.74 7.02
CA ASN A 289 -5.50 -10.40 5.65
C ASN A 289 -5.07 -11.46 4.63
N LEU A 290 -5.61 -12.66 4.74
CA LEU A 290 -5.32 -13.80 3.86
C LEU A 290 -5.62 -13.52 2.37
N SER A 291 -6.60 -12.67 2.08
CA SER A 291 -7.01 -12.37 0.70
C SER A 291 -6.13 -11.32 0.01
N ASN A 292 -5.38 -10.55 0.78
CA ASN A 292 -4.45 -9.52 0.32
C ASN A 292 -3.21 -9.53 1.21
N PRO A 293 -2.40 -10.60 1.15
CA PRO A 293 -1.21 -10.74 2.00
C PRO A 293 -0.14 -9.71 1.61
N GLY A 294 0.90 -9.63 2.40
CA GLY A 294 1.86 -8.55 2.33
C GLY A 294 1.35 -7.34 3.09
N GLY A 295 1.72 -6.19 2.65
CA GLY A 295 1.14 -4.94 3.10
C GLY A 295 1.94 -4.13 4.07
N SER A 296 1.82 -2.84 3.86
CA SER A 296 2.31 -1.82 4.75
C SER A 296 1.17 -0.93 5.18
N VAL A 297 1.03 -0.73 6.48
CA VAL A 297 0.22 0.37 6.98
C VAL A 297 1.10 1.60 6.92
N GLN A 298 0.82 2.51 6.00
CA GLN A 298 1.75 3.60 5.75
C GLN A 298 1.14 4.98 5.91
N ALA A 299 -0.17 5.12 5.77
CA ALA A 299 -0.81 6.39 5.99
C ALA A 299 -2.10 6.26 6.81
N VAL A 300 -2.25 7.15 7.76
CA VAL A 300 -3.48 7.36 8.53
C VAL A 300 -3.84 8.82 8.41
N SER A 301 -5.05 9.14 7.97
CA SER A 301 -5.49 10.51 7.81
C SER A 301 -6.99 10.64 7.66
N SER A 302 -7.49 11.87 7.50
CA SER A 302 -8.88 12.17 7.23
C SER A 302 -9.30 11.77 5.81
N PHE A 303 -9.25 10.48 5.50
CA PHE A 303 -9.64 9.94 4.21
C PHE A 303 -11.16 9.81 4.02
N LEU A 304 -11.90 9.60 5.10
CA LEU A 304 -13.32 9.25 5.04
C LEU A 304 -14.26 10.46 5.13
N GLY A 305 -13.70 11.65 5.23
CA GLY A 305 -14.44 12.91 5.20
C GLY A 305 -14.28 13.74 6.47
N LYS A 306 -14.92 14.92 6.47
CA LYS A 306 -15.02 15.73 7.69
C LYS A 306 -16.07 15.12 8.62
N PRO A 307 -15.92 15.27 9.95
CA PRO A 307 -16.96 14.89 10.89
C PRO A 307 -18.29 15.53 10.50
N SER A 308 -19.29 14.72 10.20
CA SER A 308 -20.67 15.19 10.09
C SER A 308 -21.37 14.90 11.41
N SER A 309 -22.36 15.70 11.76
CA SER A 309 -23.11 15.54 13.02
C SER A 309 -23.92 14.22 13.13
N SER A 310 -23.78 13.32 12.14
CA SER A 310 -24.42 12.00 12.11
C SER A 310 -23.52 10.98 11.44
N ALA A 311 -22.68 10.30 12.20
CA ALA A 311 -22.01 9.10 11.72
C ALA A 311 -22.91 7.88 11.84
N THR A 312 -22.69 6.95 10.92
CA THR A 312 -23.40 5.68 10.89
C THR A 312 -22.49 4.62 11.46
N THR A 313 -22.71 4.20 12.70
CA THR A 313 -21.97 3.08 13.27
C THR A 313 -22.45 1.77 12.65
N VAL A 314 -21.55 1.05 11.96
CA VAL A 314 -21.85 -0.30 11.48
C VAL A 314 -21.69 -1.27 12.64
N ASP A 315 -22.78 -1.69 13.26
CA ASP A 315 -22.78 -2.60 14.42
C ASP A 315 -22.60 -4.06 13.98
N ALA A 316 -22.96 -4.39 12.74
CA ALA A 316 -22.84 -5.73 12.19
C ALA A 316 -22.72 -5.74 10.67
N GLN A 317 -22.09 -6.77 10.16
CA GLN A 317 -22.00 -7.06 8.73
C GLN A 317 -22.56 -8.44 8.44
N SER A 318 -23.25 -8.59 7.31
CA SER A 318 -23.66 -9.91 6.84
C SER A 318 -22.46 -10.71 6.34
N ALA A 319 -22.66 -11.99 6.04
CA ALA A 319 -21.74 -12.72 5.17
C ALA A 319 -21.66 -12.05 3.79
N VAL A 320 -20.59 -12.30 3.04
CA VAL A 320 -20.46 -11.85 1.65
C VAL A 320 -21.24 -12.78 0.73
N TYR A 321 -22.15 -12.25 -0.08
CA TYR A 321 -22.99 -12.99 -1.00
C TYR A 321 -22.57 -12.74 -2.44
N GLY A 322 -21.99 -13.74 -3.10
CA GLY A 322 -21.53 -13.66 -4.49
C GLY A 322 -20.07 -14.08 -4.65
N TYR A 323 -19.40 -13.48 -5.63
CA TYR A 323 -18.05 -13.87 -6.06
C TYR A 323 -17.07 -12.70 -5.94
N THR A 324 -16.15 -12.78 -5.02
CA THR A 324 -15.15 -11.72 -4.75
C THR A 324 -13.89 -11.86 -5.60
N HIS A 325 -13.64 -13.02 -6.17
CA HIS A 325 -12.42 -13.31 -6.93
C HIS A 325 -12.22 -12.34 -8.11
N TRP A 326 -11.09 -11.64 -8.15
CA TRP A 326 -10.78 -10.59 -9.13
C TRP A 326 -11.78 -9.42 -9.16
N ALA A 327 -12.46 -9.14 -8.07
CA ALA A 327 -13.38 -8.02 -7.95
C ALA A 327 -12.92 -7.10 -6.82
N HIS A 328 -13.12 -5.78 -7.01
CA HIS A 328 -12.75 -4.76 -6.06
C HIS A 328 -13.93 -4.46 -5.15
N GLN A 329 -13.65 -4.34 -3.87
CA GLN A 329 -14.63 -3.93 -2.87
C GLN A 329 -14.68 -2.39 -2.81
N GLN A 330 -15.89 -1.86 -2.77
CA GLN A 330 -16.15 -0.46 -2.45
C GLN A 330 -17.32 -0.39 -1.48
N ARG A 331 -17.26 0.52 -0.52
CA ARG A 331 -18.35 0.72 0.43
C ARG A 331 -19.32 1.77 -0.11
N VAL A 332 -20.59 1.45 -0.06
CA VAL A 332 -21.69 2.36 -0.38
C VAL A 332 -22.54 2.53 0.86
N LEU A 333 -22.59 3.73 1.40
CA LEU A 333 -23.54 4.08 2.46
C LEU A 333 -24.78 4.72 1.86
N ALA A 334 -25.92 4.47 2.48
CA ALA A 334 -27.17 5.11 2.09
C ALA A 334 -27.11 6.63 2.38
N GLU A 335 -27.48 7.42 1.40
CA GLU A 335 -27.59 8.87 1.56
C GLU A 335 -29.05 9.22 1.83
N ASN A 336 -29.32 9.91 2.94
CA ASN A 336 -30.70 10.22 3.38
C ASN A 336 -31.62 8.98 3.41
N HIS A 337 -31.10 7.85 3.90
CA HIS A 337 -31.77 6.54 3.89
C HIS A 337 -32.11 5.99 2.49
N GLN A 338 -31.45 6.45 1.45
CA GLN A 338 -31.69 5.96 0.08
C GLN A 338 -30.45 5.24 -0.46
N LEU A 339 -30.68 4.11 -1.13
CA LEU A 339 -29.71 3.43 -1.99
C LEU A 339 -30.24 3.36 -3.41
N ALA A 340 -29.40 3.70 -4.37
CA ALA A 340 -29.69 3.62 -5.80
C ALA A 340 -29.15 2.31 -6.38
N ILE A 341 -29.98 1.57 -7.10
CA ILE A 341 -29.59 0.28 -7.71
C ILE A 341 -29.98 0.28 -9.18
N ARG A 342 -29.04 0.02 -10.07
CA ARG A 342 -29.29 -0.24 -11.49
C ARG A 342 -29.37 -1.72 -11.72
N SER A 343 -30.41 -2.14 -12.40
CA SER A 343 -30.59 -3.55 -12.70
C SER A 343 -31.32 -3.78 -14.04
N GLY A 344 -30.96 -4.84 -14.70
CA GLY A 344 -31.65 -5.41 -15.87
C GLY A 344 -31.84 -6.91 -15.65
N ALA A 345 -31.16 -7.73 -16.43
CA ALA A 345 -31.12 -9.17 -16.20
C ALA A 345 -30.24 -9.57 -14.98
N VAL A 346 -29.45 -8.65 -14.47
CA VAL A 346 -28.60 -8.78 -13.27
C VAL A 346 -28.60 -7.46 -12.50
N VAL A 347 -28.01 -7.46 -11.31
CA VAL A 347 -27.68 -6.22 -10.61
C VAL A 347 -26.43 -5.64 -11.28
N ASP A 348 -26.61 -4.51 -11.95
CA ASP A 348 -25.54 -3.89 -12.74
C ASP A 348 -24.68 -2.95 -11.88
N ALA A 349 -25.29 -2.12 -11.04
CA ALA A 349 -24.58 -1.17 -10.18
C ALA A 349 -25.38 -0.82 -8.91
N ILE A 350 -24.64 -0.43 -7.86
CA ILE A 350 -25.18 0.05 -6.58
C ILE A 350 -24.46 1.35 -6.22
N GLY A 351 -25.19 2.34 -5.71
CA GLY A 351 -24.65 3.62 -5.29
C GLY A 351 -25.48 4.30 -4.20
N ALA A 352 -24.89 5.30 -3.55
CA ALA A 352 -25.62 6.16 -2.61
C ALA A 352 -26.72 6.98 -3.33
N ASN A 353 -26.44 7.36 -4.57
CA ASN A 353 -27.38 8.07 -5.45
C ASN A 353 -27.13 7.69 -6.91
N SER A 354 -27.92 8.25 -7.83
CA SER A 354 -27.82 7.94 -9.26
C SER A 354 -26.52 8.41 -9.95
N GLN A 355 -25.76 9.27 -9.32
CA GLN A 355 -24.51 9.84 -9.84
C GLN A 355 -23.28 9.00 -9.39
N ASN A 356 -23.28 8.54 -8.15
CA ASN A 356 -22.19 7.81 -7.52
C ASN A 356 -22.50 6.31 -7.48
N MET A 357 -22.35 5.63 -8.62
CA MET A 357 -22.68 4.21 -8.75
C MET A 357 -21.46 3.33 -9.02
N ILE A 358 -21.37 2.23 -8.29
CA ILE A 358 -20.33 1.21 -8.41
C ILE A 358 -20.86 0.08 -9.28
N GLY A 359 -20.22 -0.19 -10.39
CA GLY A 359 -20.58 -1.25 -11.33
C GLY A 359 -20.81 -0.75 -12.75
N GLY A 360 -21.72 -1.40 -13.46
CA GLY A 360 -22.04 -1.11 -14.86
C GLY A 360 -23.07 0.01 -15.03
N SER A 361 -23.21 0.48 -16.27
CA SER A 361 -24.18 1.53 -16.64
C SER A 361 -25.48 0.99 -17.26
N GLY A 362 -25.72 -0.33 -17.20
CA GLY A 362 -26.89 -0.98 -17.78
C GLY A 362 -28.13 -0.94 -16.88
N GLY A 363 -29.30 -1.27 -17.47
CA GLY A 363 -30.54 -1.48 -16.75
C GLY A 363 -31.26 -0.19 -16.31
N SER A 364 -32.38 -0.39 -15.63
CA SER A 364 -33.20 0.69 -15.03
C SER A 364 -32.73 1.00 -13.62
N LEU A 365 -32.95 2.24 -13.18
CA LEU A 365 -32.62 2.70 -11.84
C LEU A 365 -33.81 2.44 -10.90
N SER A 366 -33.54 1.87 -9.74
CA SER A 366 -34.46 1.73 -8.61
C SER A 366 -33.84 2.36 -7.38
N THR A 367 -34.66 2.93 -6.50
CA THR A 367 -34.23 3.51 -5.21
C THR A 367 -34.87 2.71 -4.07
N ILE A 368 -34.07 2.38 -3.07
CA ILE A 368 -34.47 1.60 -1.90
C ILE A 368 -34.38 2.49 -0.65
N ASP A 369 -35.48 2.63 0.06
CA ASP A 369 -35.50 3.27 1.39
C ASP A 369 -34.98 2.26 2.43
N THR A 370 -33.75 2.46 2.84
CA THR A 370 -33.02 1.53 3.72
C THR A 370 -33.54 1.49 5.15
N SER A 371 -34.23 2.55 5.60
CA SER A 371 -34.83 2.62 6.95
C SER A 371 -36.00 1.65 7.11
N LYS A 372 -36.64 1.29 6.00
CA LYS A 372 -37.80 0.40 5.96
C LYS A 372 -37.44 -1.07 5.67
N VAL A 373 -36.20 -1.35 5.30
CA VAL A 373 -35.78 -2.72 4.98
C VAL A 373 -35.72 -3.58 6.24
N ARG A 374 -36.29 -4.76 6.21
CA ARG A 374 -36.29 -5.75 7.29
C ARG A 374 -35.59 -7.04 6.93
N ALA A 375 -35.59 -7.40 5.65
CA ALA A 375 -34.85 -8.54 5.16
C ALA A 375 -34.47 -8.39 3.69
N ILE A 376 -33.43 -9.10 3.29
CA ILE A 376 -32.92 -9.08 1.91
C ILE A 376 -32.65 -10.50 1.46
N ASP A 377 -33.29 -10.90 0.37
CA ASP A 377 -33.00 -12.15 -0.33
C ASP A 377 -32.00 -11.85 -1.47
N VAL A 378 -30.83 -12.45 -1.48
CA VAL A 378 -29.82 -12.28 -2.51
C VAL A 378 -29.68 -13.55 -3.32
N THR A 379 -29.90 -13.46 -4.62
CA THR A 379 -29.65 -14.56 -5.57
C THR A 379 -28.38 -14.24 -6.35
N TYR A 380 -27.39 -15.11 -6.29
CA TYR A 380 -26.15 -14.98 -7.04
C TYR A 380 -25.80 -16.28 -7.76
N GLY A 381 -25.07 -16.16 -8.88
CA GLY A 381 -24.75 -17.29 -9.72
C GLY A 381 -24.13 -16.87 -11.04
N LYS A 382 -24.02 -17.82 -11.98
CA LYS A 382 -23.56 -17.55 -13.34
C LYS A 382 -24.72 -17.05 -14.20
N ASN A 383 -24.53 -15.91 -14.85
CA ASN A 383 -25.51 -15.34 -15.74
C ASN A 383 -25.51 -16.06 -17.10
N LYS A 384 -26.69 -16.45 -17.63
CA LYS A 384 -26.82 -17.16 -18.90
C LYS A 384 -26.53 -16.33 -20.13
N TYR A 385 -26.61 -15.00 -20.03
CA TYR A 385 -26.39 -14.09 -21.17
C TYR A 385 -24.95 -13.57 -21.22
N THR A 386 -24.32 -13.34 -20.07
CA THR A 386 -22.97 -12.77 -20.00
C THR A 386 -21.90 -13.81 -19.70
N TRP A 387 -22.29 -15.00 -19.26
CA TRP A 387 -21.42 -16.10 -18.81
C TRP A 387 -20.56 -15.74 -17.60
N LYS A 388 -20.86 -14.62 -16.93
CA LYS A 388 -20.14 -14.13 -15.75
C LYS A 388 -20.86 -14.53 -14.47
N TYR A 389 -20.07 -14.65 -13.39
CA TYR A 389 -20.59 -14.82 -12.05
C TYR A 389 -20.86 -13.46 -11.43
N GLY A 390 -21.95 -13.34 -10.68
CA GLY A 390 -22.31 -12.12 -9.98
C GLY A 390 -23.65 -12.21 -9.27
N VAL A 391 -24.09 -11.06 -8.75
CA VAL A 391 -25.41 -10.90 -8.15
C VAL A 391 -26.46 -10.80 -9.26
N LEU A 392 -27.39 -11.74 -9.28
CA LEU A 392 -28.44 -11.84 -10.28
C LEU A 392 -29.67 -11.06 -9.88
N GLU A 393 -30.08 -11.18 -8.61
CA GLU A 393 -31.30 -10.55 -8.08
C GLU A 393 -31.10 -10.20 -6.60
N MET A 394 -31.64 -9.07 -6.16
CA MET A 394 -31.85 -8.76 -4.76
C MET A 394 -33.32 -8.39 -4.54
N SER A 395 -33.93 -8.95 -3.50
CA SER A 395 -35.32 -8.67 -3.12
C SER A 395 -35.37 -8.16 -1.70
N PHE A 396 -35.70 -6.89 -1.53
CA PHE A 396 -35.79 -6.18 -0.24
C PHE A 396 -37.20 -6.30 0.31
N THR A 397 -37.34 -6.92 1.47
CA THR A 397 -38.62 -6.97 2.19
C THR A 397 -38.70 -5.77 3.14
N LEU A 398 -39.72 -4.96 2.96
CA LEU A 398 -39.97 -3.75 3.76
C LEU A 398 -40.77 -4.06 5.03
N ASP A 399 -40.84 -3.09 5.95
CA ASP A 399 -41.57 -3.18 7.22
C ASP A 399 -43.07 -3.46 7.07
N ASN A 400 -43.69 -3.02 5.99
CA ASN A 400 -45.08 -3.30 5.64
C ASN A 400 -45.28 -4.63 4.89
N GLY A 401 -44.23 -5.46 4.77
CA GLY A 401 -44.27 -6.74 4.05
C GLY A 401 -44.13 -6.63 2.52
N ALA A 402 -44.13 -5.41 1.96
CA ALA A 402 -43.92 -5.22 0.53
C ALA A 402 -42.51 -5.65 0.13
N LYS A 403 -42.34 -6.08 -1.13
CA LYS A 403 -41.03 -6.44 -1.67
C LYS A 403 -40.65 -5.55 -2.84
N VAL A 404 -39.43 -5.05 -2.81
CA VAL A 404 -38.79 -4.35 -3.94
C VAL A 404 -37.72 -5.27 -4.49
N THR A 405 -37.85 -5.69 -5.74
CA THR A 405 -36.93 -6.63 -6.38
C THR A 405 -36.17 -5.96 -7.52
N VAL A 406 -34.88 -6.13 -7.55
CA VAL A 406 -33.96 -5.62 -8.57
C VAL A 406 -33.13 -6.78 -9.16
N GLY A 407 -32.96 -6.79 -10.49
CA GLY A 407 -32.36 -7.93 -11.20
C GLY A 407 -33.36 -9.02 -11.52
N SER A 408 -32.88 -10.19 -11.90
CA SER A 408 -33.74 -11.35 -12.21
C SER A 408 -33.00 -12.67 -11.99
N LYS A 409 -33.53 -13.50 -11.09
CA LYS A 409 -33.04 -14.89 -10.86
C LYS A 409 -33.18 -15.77 -12.11
N ASP A 410 -34.09 -15.47 -13.00
CA ASP A 410 -34.31 -16.22 -14.26
C ASP A 410 -33.13 -16.04 -15.23
N SER A 411 -32.24 -15.11 -14.97
CA SER A 411 -30.97 -14.94 -15.67
C SER A 411 -29.91 -15.99 -15.33
N ALA A 412 -30.15 -16.84 -14.33
CA ALA A 412 -29.23 -17.89 -13.92
C ALA A 412 -28.95 -18.92 -15.04
N PHE A 413 -27.71 -19.32 -15.15
CA PHE A 413 -27.26 -20.30 -16.14
C PHE A 413 -27.23 -21.72 -15.57
N THR A 414 -27.72 -22.68 -16.37
CA THR A 414 -27.61 -24.10 -16.06
C THR A 414 -26.67 -24.74 -17.07
N TYR A 415 -25.62 -25.42 -16.60
CA TYR A 415 -24.74 -26.20 -17.47
C TYR A 415 -24.23 -27.45 -16.75
N LEU A 416 -23.85 -28.44 -17.54
CA LEU A 416 -23.08 -29.57 -17.05
C LEU A 416 -21.65 -29.08 -16.83
N GLY A 417 -21.22 -29.03 -15.58
CA GLY A 417 -19.84 -28.75 -15.20
C GLY A 417 -19.04 -30.03 -15.01
N LEU A 418 -17.74 -29.88 -14.84
CA LEU A 418 -16.87 -30.96 -14.44
C LEU A 418 -16.36 -30.67 -13.03
N GLU A 419 -16.63 -31.60 -12.12
CA GLU A 419 -16.02 -31.61 -10.80
C GLU A 419 -14.77 -32.48 -10.86
N TRP A 420 -13.64 -31.92 -10.45
CA TRP A 420 -12.42 -32.68 -10.35
C TRP A 420 -12.39 -33.48 -9.05
N LYS A 421 -12.36 -34.81 -9.19
CA LYS A 421 -12.18 -35.75 -8.07
C LYS A 421 -10.84 -36.44 -8.21
N THR A 422 -10.34 -36.97 -7.14
CA THR A 422 -9.14 -37.80 -7.15
C THR A 422 -9.52 -39.24 -6.88
N LYS A 423 -8.86 -40.18 -7.56
CA LYS A 423 -8.93 -41.60 -7.24
C LYS A 423 -7.53 -42.17 -7.15
N THR A 424 -7.37 -43.06 -6.22
CA THR A 424 -6.13 -43.84 -6.11
C THR A 424 -6.25 -45.03 -7.05
N VAL A 425 -5.28 -45.16 -7.92
CA VAL A 425 -5.19 -46.27 -8.88
C VAL A 425 -3.89 -47.03 -8.65
N PRO A 426 -3.92 -48.34 -8.67
CA PRO A 426 -2.70 -49.12 -8.64
C PRO A 426 -1.97 -49.01 -10.00
N TYR A 427 -0.67 -48.94 -9.94
CA TYR A 427 0.18 -49.05 -11.11
C TYR A 427 1.38 -49.92 -10.82
N LEU A 428 1.90 -50.58 -11.86
CA LEU A 428 3.11 -51.40 -11.73
C LEU A 428 4.35 -50.49 -11.79
N GLY A 429 4.97 -50.29 -10.66
CA GLY A 429 6.25 -49.60 -10.54
C GLY A 429 7.40 -50.59 -10.46
N VAL A 430 8.61 -50.11 -10.40
CA VAL A 430 9.81 -50.94 -10.16
C VAL A 430 10.55 -50.42 -8.95
N GLU A 431 11.13 -51.33 -8.19
CA GLU A 431 11.99 -51.04 -7.04
C GLU A 431 13.26 -51.84 -7.11
N TRP A 432 14.35 -51.23 -6.68
CA TRP A 432 15.58 -51.94 -6.50
C TRP A 432 15.46 -52.89 -5.29
N ARG A 433 15.68 -54.19 -5.54
CA ARG A 433 15.76 -55.21 -4.50
C ARG A 433 17.07 -55.93 -4.60
N THR A 434 17.51 -56.54 -3.53
CA THR A 434 18.69 -57.40 -3.51
C THR A 434 18.25 -58.84 -3.30
N LYS A 435 18.92 -59.75 -3.99
CA LYS A 435 18.81 -61.18 -3.75
C LYS A 435 20.21 -61.76 -3.59
N THR A 436 20.28 -62.76 -2.71
CA THR A 436 21.48 -63.55 -2.55
C THR A 436 21.57 -64.56 -3.69
N VAL A 437 22.65 -64.51 -4.44
CA VAL A 437 22.93 -65.46 -5.51
C VAL A 437 24.14 -66.30 -5.08
N SER A 438 24.00 -67.60 -5.10
CA SER A 438 25.10 -68.52 -4.86
C SER A 438 25.79 -68.85 -6.17
N TYR A 439 27.10 -68.82 -6.18
CA TYR A 439 27.91 -69.23 -7.32
C TYR A 439 29.09 -70.08 -6.81
N TRP A 440 29.58 -70.98 -7.68
CA TRP A 440 30.70 -71.85 -7.37
C TRP A 440 32.00 -71.33 -7.96
N PHE A 441 32.99 -71.06 -7.08
CA PHE A 441 34.34 -70.70 -7.48
C PHE A 441 35.30 -71.22 -6.40
N PHE A 442 35.91 -72.36 -6.63
CA PHE A 442 36.69 -73.10 -5.62
C PHE A 442 35.96 -73.35 -4.29
N GLY A 443 34.63 -73.46 -4.34
CA GLY A 443 33.74 -73.59 -3.26
C GLY A 443 32.46 -72.76 -3.49
N TRP A 444 31.38 -73.00 -2.67
CA TRP A 444 30.13 -72.21 -2.74
C TRP A 444 30.34 -70.87 -2.08
N HIS A 445 30.08 -69.82 -2.84
CA HIS A 445 30.06 -68.42 -2.37
C HIS A 445 28.71 -67.78 -2.61
N THR A 446 28.36 -66.78 -1.80
CA THR A 446 27.14 -66.02 -1.94
C THR A 446 27.48 -64.54 -2.22
N LYS A 447 26.72 -63.92 -3.10
CA LYS A 447 26.84 -62.49 -3.43
C LYS A 447 25.44 -61.86 -3.45
N GLN A 448 25.31 -60.67 -2.87
CA GLN A 448 24.13 -59.85 -3.02
C GLN A 448 24.11 -59.17 -4.41
N VAL A 449 23.05 -59.40 -5.14
CA VAL A 449 22.88 -58.83 -6.48
C VAL A 449 21.62 -57.95 -6.46
N ALA A 450 21.77 -56.67 -6.83
CA ALA A 450 20.65 -55.77 -7.01
C ALA A 450 19.90 -56.09 -8.31
N TYR A 451 18.59 -56.10 -8.25
CA TYR A 451 17.75 -56.25 -9.42
C TYR A 451 16.50 -55.36 -9.30
N LEU A 452 15.95 -54.96 -10.45
CA LEU A 452 14.67 -54.27 -10.49
C LEU A 452 13.52 -55.28 -10.35
N ALA A 453 12.74 -55.13 -9.31
CA ALA A 453 11.53 -55.93 -9.08
C ALA A 453 10.30 -55.14 -9.39
N PRO A 454 9.31 -55.68 -10.10
CA PRO A 454 8.03 -55.05 -10.25
C PRO A 454 7.31 -55.04 -8.90
N VAL A 455 6.74 -53.87 -8.54
CA VAL A 455 5.99 -53.68 -7.30
C VAL A 455 4.75 -52.91 -7.61
N TRP A 456 3.63 -53.37 -7.08
CA TRP A 456 2.40 -52.61 -7.16
C TRP A 456 2.51 -51.37 -6.25
N LYS A 457 2.34 -50.20 -6.84
CA LYS A 457 2.31 -48.89 -6.16
C LYS A 457 0.96 -48.23 -6.40
N GLU A 458 0.60 -47.32 -5.54
CA GLU A 458 -0.60 -46.52 -5.69
C GLU A 458 -0.24 -45.09 -6.11
N LYS A 459 -1.01 -44.54 -7.02
CA LYS A 459 -0.91 -43.16 -7.46
C LYS A 459 -2.29 -42.53 -7.45
N THR A 460 -2.38 -41.39 -6.79
CA THR A 460 -3.60 -40.55 -6.86
C THR A 460 -3.60 -39.77 -8.16
N ILE A 461 -4.63 -39.97 -8.96
CA ILE A 461 -4.82 -39.25 -10.23
C ILE A 461 -6.13 -38.45 -10.20
N PRO A 462 -6.12 -37.22 -10.70
CA PRO A 462 -7.35 -36.45 -10.88
C PRO A 462 -8.17 -37.03 -12.04
N TYR A 463 -9.48 -36.99 -11.91
CA TYR A 463 -10.43 -37.27 -13.00
C TYR A 463 -11.62 -36.32 -12.92
N ALA A 464 -12.20 -35.99 -14.05
CA ALA A 464 -13.35 -35.13 -14.14
C ALA A 464 -14.65 -35.93 -14.10
N VAL A 465 -15.59 -35.52 -13.27
CA VAL A 465 -16.95 -36.08 -13.22
C VAL A 465 -17.94 -35.02 -13.71
N PRO A 466 -18.81 -35.32 -14.66
CA PRO A 466 -19.88 -34.41 -15.01
C PRO A 466 -20.78 -34.18 -13.79
N VAL A 467 -20.96 -32.92 -13.43
CA VAL A 467 -21.90 -32.51 -12.36
C VAL A 467 -22.80 -31.42 -12.85
N THR A 468 -24.08 -31.50 -12.52
CA THR A 468 -24.98 -30.36 -12.73
C THR A 468 -24.66 -29.34 -11.64
N LEU A 469 -23.94 -28.29 -12.01
CA LEU A 469 -23.69 -27.18 -11.09
C LEU A 469 -24.99 -26.44 -10.84
N SER A 470 -25.23 -26.11 -9.57
CA SER A 470 -26.40 -25.34 -9.14
C SER A 470 -26.48 -24.04 -9.93
N LYS A 471 -27.64 -23.75 -10.45
CA LYS A 471 -27.94 -22.62 -11.34
C LYS A 471 -27.65 -21.28 -10.65
N SER A 472 -28.00 -21.19 -9.41
CA SER A 472 -27.86 -20.03 -8.54
C SER A 472 -28.08 -20.44 -7.10
N THR A 473 -27.61 -19.61 -6.18
CA THR A 473 -27.87 -19.72 -4.75
C THR A 473 -28.65 -18.50 -4.32
N THR A 474 -29.73 -18.71 -3.56
CA THR A 474 -30.45 -17.61 -2.90
C THR A 474 -30.23 -17.74 -1.39
N VAL A 475 -29.83 -16.65 -0.78
CA VAL A 475 -29.62 -16.55 0.67
C VAL A 475 -30.41 -15.37 1.20
N ARG A 476 -31.07 -15.57 2.34
CA ARG A 476 -31.80 -14.52 3.04
C ARG A 476 -30.96 -13.96 4.18
N TYR A 477 -30.96 -12.65 4.29
CA TYR A 477 -30.40 -11.92 5.44
C TYR A 477 -31.50 -11.09 6.10
N ASP A 478 -31.82 -11.40 7.34
CA ASP A 478 -32.77 -10.63 8.15
C ASP A 478 -32.02 -9.54 8.92
N ILE A 479 -32.52 -8.31 8.85
CA ILE A 479 -31.95 -7.17 9.58
C ILE A 479 -32.19 -7.39 11.07
N PRO A 480 -31.15 -7.36 11.94
CA PRO A 480 -31.33 -7.53 13.38
C PRO A 480 -32.32 -6.51 13.98
N GLN A 481 -33.08 -6.95 14.97
CA GLN A 481 -34.05 -6.08 15.63
C GLN A 481 -33.35 -4.86 16.27
N GLY A 482 -33.87 -3.67 16.03
CA GLY A 482 -33.28 -2.41 16.49
C GLY A 482 -32.21 -1.83 15.60
N SER A 483 -31.82 -2.54 14.55
CA SER A 483 -30.88 -2.08 13.52
C SER A 483 -31.62 -1.73 12.22
N GLN A 484 -30.94 -0.97 11.36
CA GLN A 484 -31.38 -0.66 9.99
C GLN A 484 -30.28 -0.96 8.97
N LEU A 485 -30.65 -1.11 7.71
CA LEU A 485 -29.66 -1.20 6.63
C LEU A 485 -29.00 0.17 6.44
N LEU A 486 -27.67 0.23 6.60
CA LEU A 486 -26.90 1.46 6.47
C LEU A 486 -26.27 1.60 5.09
N GLY A 487 -26.03 0.48 4.44
CA GLY A 487 -25.35 0.44 3.15
C GLY A 487 -24.91 -0.96 2.77
N MET A 488 -23.97 -1.02 1.84
CA MET A 488 -23.41 -2.27 1.35
C MET A 488 -21.92 -2.10 1.03
N ASN A 489 -21.15 -3.12 1.30
CA ASN A 489 -19.91 -3.33 0.59
C ASN A 489 -20.23 -4.01 -0.74
N VAL A 490 -19.72 -3.48 -1.83
CA VAL A 490 -20.03 -3.90 -3.19
C VAL A 490 -18.75 -4.30 -3.89
N TRP A 491 -18.72 -5.49 -4.46
CA TRP A 491 -17.61 -5.96 -5.29
C TRP A 491 -17.98 -5.87 -6.75
N SER A 492 -17.17 -5.15 -7.52
CA SER A 492 -17.31 -5.07 -8.99
C SER A 492 -15.95 -5.20 -9.65
N LYS A 493 -15.91 -5.72 -10.89
CA LYS A 493 -14.69 -5.79 -11.69
C LYS A 493 -14.49 -4.50 -12.45
N GLU A 494 -13.25 -4.02 -12.52
CA GLU A 494 -12.90 -2.90 -13.40
C GLU A 494 -13.09 -3.23 -14.87
N LYS A 495 -13.24 -2.18 -15.68
CA LYS A 495 -13.31 -2.27 -17.13
C LYS A 495 -11.96 -2.71 -17.71
N HIS A 496 -11.76 -3.98 -18.00
CA HIS A 496 -10.64 -4.37 -18.85
C HIS A 496 -10.83 -3.87 -20.29
N LEU A 497 -9.71 -3.60 -21.00
CA LEU A 497 -9.59 -3.10 -22.38
C LEU A 497 -10.48 -3.81 -23.44
N PHE A 498 -11.01 -4.98 -23.12
CA PHE A 498 -11.92 -5.73 -24.02
C PHE A 498 -13.35 -5.69 -23.46
N LYS A 499 -14.15 -4.77 -23.99
CA LYS A 499 -15.64 -4.66 -23.99
C LYS A 499 -16.40 -5.68 -23.12
N HIS A 500 -16.29 -5.62 -21.79
CA HIS A 500 -17.18 -6.39 -20.94
C HIS A 500 -17.99 -5.45 -20.05
N LYS A 501 -19.33 -5.61 -20.09
CA LYS A 501 -20.23 -4.88 -19.20
C LYS A 501 -19.83 -5.17 -17.74
N GLN A 502 -19.62 -4.12 -16.98
CA GLN A 502 -19.44 -4.22 -15.53
C GLN A 502 -20.75 -4.69 -14.92
N GLN A 503 -20.67 -5.43 -13.83
CA GLN A 503 -21.80 -5.87 -13.02
C GLN A 503 -21.36 -6.01 -11.58
N VAL A 504 -22.33 -6.03 -10.66
CA VAL A 504 -22.06 -6.34 -9.25
C VAL A 504 -21.73 -7.82 -9.13
N ASN A 505 -20.57 -8.13 -8.58
CA ASN A 505 -20.08 -9.49 -8.41
C ASN A 505 -20.49 -10.09 -7.07
N ALA A 506 -20.43 -9.29 -5.99
CA ALA A 506 -20.83 -9.68 -4.65
C ALA A 506 -21.30 -8.46 -3.86
N VAL A 507 -22.05 -8.71 -2.79
CA VAL A 507 -22.52 -7.71 -1.82
C VAL A 507 -22.38 -8.23 -0.40
N GLN A 508 -22.18 -7.32 0.53
CA GLN A 508 -22.24 -7.55 1.97
C GLN A 508 -23.04 -6.40 2.59
N PHE A 509 -24.02 -6.69 3.41
CA PHE A 509 -24.86 -5.67 4.00
C PHE A 509 -24.23 -5.10 5.26
N LEU A 510 -24.32 -3.80 5.40
CA LEU A 510 -23.88 -3.03 6.56
C LEU A 510 -25.11 -2.62 7.34
N VAL A 511 -25.22 -3.04 8.57
CA VAL A 511 -26.36 -2.76 9.45
C VAL A 511 -25.88 -2.15 10.76
N GLY A 512 -26.72 -1.28 11.36
CA GLY A 512 -26.36 -0.63 12.62
C GLY A 512 -27.32 0.49 12.97
N LYS A 513 -26.90 1.35 13.89
CA LYS A 513 -27.66 2.53 14.34
C LYS A 513 -27.07 3.79 13.72
N VAL A 514 -27.89 4.79 13.49
CA VAL A 514 -27.40 6.14 13.21
C VAL A 514 -27.01 6.76 14.55
N ALA A 515 -25.72 6.96 14.74
CA ALA A 515 -25.15 7.56 15.96
C ALA A 515 -24.41 8.86 15.62
N ALA A 516 -24.09 9.66 16.62
CA ALA A 516 -23.20 10.82 16.46
C ALA A 516 -21.81 10.37 15.97
N ASP A 517 -21.20 11.18 15.13
CA ASP A 517 -19.96 10.88 14.41
C ASP A 517 -18.80 10.57 15.35
N GLN A 518 -18.11 9.49 15.14
CA GLN A 518 -16.96 9.11 15.95
C GLN A 518 -15.64 9.04 15.19
N SER A 519 -15.59 8.98 13.86
CA SER A 519 -14.32 9.03 13.16
C SER A 519 -14.44 9.23 11.65
N HIS A 520 -13.76 10.23 11.16
CA HIS A 520 -13.50 10.48 9.75
C HIS A 520 -12.12 9.93 9.33
N MET A 521 -11.42 9.28 10.25
CA MET A 521 -10.10 8.75 10.05
C MET A 521 -10.15 7.44 9.27
N GLY A 522 -9.25 7.31 8.31
CA GLY A 522 -9.04 6.10 7.55
C GLY A 522 -7.61 5.59 7.68
N ILE A 523 -7.45 4.31 7.48
CA ILE A 523 -6.18 3.58 7.54
C ILE A 523 -5.98 2.91 6.20
N VAL A 524 -4.93 3.28 5.48
CA VAL A 524 -4.58 2.66 4.19
C VAL A 524 -3.63 1.49 4.41
N TYR A 525 -3.99 0.37 3.82
CA TYR A 525 -3.19 -0.86 3.81
C TYR A 525 -2.94 -1.28 2.37
N ALA A 526 -1.69 -1.35 1.93
CA ALA A 526 -1.32 -1.82 0.61
C ALA A 526 -0.69 -3.21 0.69
N GLY A 527 -1.22 -4.16 -0.06
CA GLY A 527 -0.73 -5.52 -0.16
C GLY A 527 -0.45 -5.93 -1.60
N TYR A 528 -0.16 -7.21 -1.84
CA TYR A 528 0.17 -7.73 -3.16
C TYR A 528 -0.91 -7.45 -4.21
N TYR A 529 -2.17 -7.57 -3.86
CA TYR A 529 -3.28 -7.59 -4.81
C TYR A 529 -4.19 -6.36 -4.73
N ALA A 530 -4.16 -5.65 -3.61
CA ALA A 530 -5.05 -4.51 -3.41
C ALA A 530 -4.45 -3.46 -2.50
N VAL A 531 -4.95 -2.23 -2.66
CA VAL A 531 -4.90 -1.17 -1.68
C VAL A 531 -6.24 -1.16 -0.98
N ASP A 532 -6.25 -1.38 0.31
CA ASP A 532 -7.45 -1.47 1.15
C ASP A 532 -7.53 -0.23 2.07
N MET A 533 -8.73 0.30 2.23
CA MET A 533 -9.04 1.33 3.22
C MET A 533 -9.85 0.71 4.35
N TYR A 534 -9.41 0.93 5.58
CA TYR A 534 -10.13 0.56 6.80
C TYR A 534 -10.60 1.83 7.52
N ASP A 535 -11.75 1.76 8.18
CA ASP A 535 -12.17 2.77 9.15
C ASP A 535 -11.53 2.49 10.53
N ALA A 536 -11.72 3.41 11.47
CA ALA A 536 -11.17 3.30 12.82
C ALA A 536 -11.68 2.06 13.60
N GLN A 537 -12.78 1.47 13.18
CA GLN A 537 -13.38 0.27 13.78
C GLN A 537 -12.89 -1.03 13.10
N GLY A 538 -12.00 -0.93 12.11
CA GLY A 538 -11.45 -2.09 11.39
C GLY A 538 -12.35 -2.62 10.28
N ASN A 539 -13.39 -1.90 9.89
CA ASN A 539 -14.20 -2.28 8.75
C ASN A 539 -13.49 -1.88 7.45
N LYS A 540 -13.44 -2.78 6.49
CA LYS A 540 -12.93 -2.46 5.16
C LYS A 540 -13.94 -1.59 4.41
N VAL A 541 -13.55 -0.35 4.11
CA VAL A 541 -14.39 0.65 3.43
C VAL A 541 -14.41 0.42 1.93
N TRP A 542 -13.22 0.30 1.34
CA TRP A 542 -13.04 0.00 -0.08
C TRP A 542 -11.77 -0.80 -0.33
N SER A 543 -11.66 -1.35 -1.52
CA SER A 543 -10.50 -2.11 -1.98
C SER A 543 -10.29 -1.87 -3.47
N VAL A 544 -9.10 -1.46 -3.85
CA VAL A 544 -8.71 -1.18 -5.25
C VAL A 544 -7.53 -2.08 -5.61
N ALA A 545 -7.58 -2.67 -6.81
CA ALA A 545 -6.51 -3.56 -7.26
C ALA A 545 -5.14 -2.89 -7.20
N ASN A 546 -4.16 -3.64 -6.74
CA ASN A 546 -2.76 -3.28 -6.73
C ASN A 546 -1.98 -4.30 -7.56
N ASP A 547 -0.94 -3.85 -8.25
CA ASP A 547 -0.02 -4.70 -8.99
C ASP A 547 1.34 -4.68 -8.31
N ASP A 548 1.41 -5.24 -7.10
CA ASP A 548 2.66 -5.48 -6.39
C ASP A 548 2.93 -6.98 -6.31
N LEU A 549 3.52 -7.55 -7.36
CA LEU A 549 3.86 -8.96 -7.40
C LEU A 549 5.23 -9.28 -6.81
N ASN A 550 6.01 -8.26 -6.40
CA ASN A 550 7.38 -8.45 -5.94
C ASN A 550 7.49 -8.53 -4.43
N SER A 551 6.91 -7.58 -3.69
CA SER A 551 7.14 -7.49 -2.25
C SER A 551 5.90 -7.49 -1.37
N GLY A 552 4.79 -6.97 -1.87
CA GLY A 552 3.60 -6.69 -1.06
C GLY A 552 3.83 -5.62 0.01
N LYS A 553 4.84 -4.76 -0.14
CA LYS A 553 5.28 -3.79 0.87
C LYS A 553 5.36 -2.36 0.35
N ILE A 554 4.68 -2.09 -0.75
CA ILE A 554 4.74 -0.77 -1.37
C ILE A 554 4.26 0.32 -0.42
N GLY A 555 4.95 1.46 -0.45
CA GLY A 555 4.64 2.60 0.38
C GLY A 555 3.41 3.37 -0.08
N VAL A 556 2.75 4.02 0.87
CA VAL A 556 1.57 4.87 0.67
C VAL A 556 1.76 6.18 1.42
N SER A 557 1.33 7.27 0.80
CA SER A 557 1.26 8.59 1.43
C SER A 557 -0.08 9.25 1.15
N ALA A 558 -0.32 10.42 1.72
CA ALA A 558 -1.58 11.12 1.64
C ALA A 558 -1.38 12.62 1.37
N TYR A 559 -2.30 13.21 0.64
CA TYR A 559 -2.37 14.64 0.45
C TYR A 559 -3.74 15.08 -0.12
N ASP A 560 -4.25 16.22 0.33
CA ASP A 560 -5.50 16.83 -0.16
C ASP A 560 -5.23 17.65 -1.44
N PHE A 561 -5.29 16.99 -2.60
CA PHE A 561 -5.12 17.64 -3.91
C PHE A 561 -6.28 18.54 -4.30
N THR A 562 -7.46 18.25 -3.76
CA THR A 562 -8.71 18.95 -4.14
C THR A 562 -9.00 20.15 -3.28
N GLY A 563 -8.38 20.27 -2.12
CA GLY A 563 -8.60 21.34 -1.15
C GLY A 563 -9.94 21.24 -0.42
N ASP A 564 -10.55 20.06 -0.41
CA ASP A 564 -11.85 19.84 0.22
C ASP A 564 -11.75 19.41 1.71
N GLY A 565 -10.53 19.23 2.20
CA GLY A 565 -10.20 18.79 3.56
C GLY A 565 -10.21 17.29 3.76
N ILE A 566 -10.26 16.51 2.68
CA ILE A 566 -10.17 15.05 2.66
C ILE A 566 -8.92 14.68 1.89
N ASP A 567 -8.06 13.88 2.48
CA ASP A 567 -6.84 13.45 1.78
C ASP A 567 -7.16 12.41 0.70
N GLU A 568 -6.49 12.54 -0.44
CA GLU A 568 -6.35 11.47 -1.42
C GLU A 568 -5.20 10.54 -1.03
N VAL A 569 -5.29 9.29 -1.46
CA VAL A 569 -4.27 8.27 -1.28
C VAL A 569 -3.33 8.26 -2.47
N LEU A 570 -2.04 8.39 -2.23
CA LEU A 570 -1.00 8.21 -3.23
C LEU A 570 -0.40 6.82 -3.09
N VAL A 571 -0.45 6.05 -4.16
CA VAL A 571 0.12 4.70 -4.20
C VAL A 571 0.81 4.45 -5.53
N GLN A 572 2.00 3.87 -5.48
CA GLN A 572 2.77 3.46 -6.64
C GLN A 572 2.69 1.94 -6.78
N ASP A 573 2.33 1.43 -7.95
CA ASP A 573 2.48 0.01 -8.28
C ASP A 573 3.61 -0.20 -9.31
N ARG A 574 3.79 -1.41 -9.82
CA ARG A 574 4.87 -1.76 -10.76
C ARG A 574 4.89 -0.87 -12.02
N LEU A 575 3.74 -0.38 -12.47
CA LEU A 575 3.58 0.27 -13.77
C LEU A 575 3.16 1.74 -13.69
N ARG A 576 2.68 2.19 -12.52
CA ARG A 576 2.04 3.50 -12.40
C ARG A 576 1.98 3.98 -10.96
N MET A 577 1.97 5.28 -10.80
CA MET A 577 1.49 5.97 -9.62
C MET A 577 0.04 6.36 -9.81
N ARG A 578 -0.77 6.21 -8.76
CA ARG A 578 -2.19 6.55 -8.74
C ARG A 578 -2.50 7.49 -7.59
N ILE A 579 -3.40 8.41 -7.85
CA ILE A 579 -4.06 9.25 -6.85
C ILE A 579 -5.48 8.71 -6.72
N LEU A 580 -5.85 8.25 -5.51
CA LEU A 580 -7.13 7.64 -5.25
C LEU A 580 -7.94 8.54 -4.31
N ASP A 581 -9.20 8.76 -4.63
CA ASP A 581 -10.17 9.42 -3.74
C ASP A 581 -10.24 8.69 -2.39
N GLY A 582 -10.00 9.40 -1.31
CA GLY A 582 -9.92 8.82 0.04
C GLY A 582 -11.20 8.10 0.47
N LYS A 583 -12.37 8.65 0.14
CA LYS A 583 -13.67 8.08 0.52
C LYS A 583 -14.04 6.81 -0.25
N THR A 584 -13.72 6.77 -1.53
CA THR A 584 -14.28 5.77 -2.44
C THR A 584 -13.25 4.85 -3.07
N GLY A 585 -11.98 5.18 -3.00
CA GLY A 585 -10.91 4.48 -3.72
C GLY A 585 -10.94 4.71 -5.24
N ARG A 586 -11.79 5.63 -5.74
CA ARG A 586 -11.86 5.97 -7.17
C ARG A 586 -10.54 6.58 -7.63
N VAL A 587 -10.04 6.12 -8.78
CA VAL A 587 -8.83 6.70 -9.38
C VAL A 587 -9.13 8.11 -9.89
N MET A 588 -8.42 9.10 -9.35
CA MET A 588 -8.50 10.51 -9.70
C MET A 588 -7.36 10.97 -10.59
N GLY A 589 -6.19 10.37 -10.48
CA GLY A 589 -5.01 10.65 -11.29
C GLY A 589 -4.17 9.40 -11.53
N ILE A 590 -3.50 9.33 -12.69
CA ILE A 590 -2.57 8.26 -13.04
C ILE A 590 -1.34 8.87 -13.71
N ILE A 591 -0.16 8.47 -13.27
CA ILE A 591 1.11 8.76 -13.92
C ILE A 591 1.80 7.44 -14.23
N ALA A 592 2.25 7.25 -15.48
CA ALA A 592 3.05 6.08 -15.84
C ALA A 592 4.38 6.11 -15.05
N ASN A 593 4.72 5.00 -14.42
CA ASN A 593 5.95 4.85 -13.66
C ASN A 593 6.43 3.40 -13.73
N SER A 594 7.67 3.15 -13.29
CA SER A 594 8.14 1.80 -13.05
C SER A 594 8.74 1.68 -11.66
N SER A 595 8.49 0.54 -11.02
CA SER A 595 8.88 0.29 -9.64
C SER A 595 9.14 -1.20 -9.39
N GLY A 596 10.17 -1.48 -8.60
CA GLY A 596 10.36 -2.80 -7.99
C GLY A 596 9.42 -3.08 -6.83
N THR A 597 8.57 -2.12 -6.47
CA THR A 597 7.55 -2.20 -5.42
C THR A 597 8.11 -2.68 -4.08
N LEU A 598 9.13 -1.99 -3.55
CA LEU A 598 9.70 -2.35 -2.24
C LEU A 598 9.30 -1.35 -1.15
N TRP A 599 10.00 -0.20 -1.07
CA TRP A 599 9.78 0.77 0.03
C TRP A 599 9.48 2.19 -0.47
N GLU A 600 9.54 2.39 -1.77
CA GLU A 600 9.24 3.68 -2.37
C GLU A 600 7.77 4.07 -2.20
N TYR A 601 7.53 5.34 -1.93
CA TYR A 601 6.24 5.98 -2.01
C TYR A 601 6.38 7.42 -2.52
N PRO A 602 5.34 7.97 -3.16
CA PRO A 602 5.34 9.37 -3.59
C PRO A 602 5.32 10.32 -2.40
N VAL A 603 6.05 11.42 -2.50
CA VAL A 603 6.08 12.50 -1.50
C VAL A 603 5.49 13.76 -2.12
N VAL A 604 4.75 14.54 -1.33
CA VAL A 604 4.26 15.86 -1.74
C VAL A 604 4.88 16.91 -0.83
N ALA A 605 5.42 17.97 -1.43
CA ALA A 605 5.99 19.08 -0.69
C ALA A 605 5.86 20.40 -1.47
N ASP A 606 5.74 21.52 -0.78
CA ASP A 606 5.89 22.86 -1.36
C ASP A 606 7.37 23.21 -1.43
N LEU A 607 8.03 22.81 -2.52
CA LEU A 607 9.47 23.01 -2.69
C LEU A 607 9.87 24.49 -2.69
N GLU A 608 9.08 25.34 -3.34
CA GLU A 608 9.40 26.75 -3.55
C GLU A 608 8.90 27.68 -2.43
N GLY A 609 8.14 27.17 -1.45
CA GLY A 609 7.55 27.98 -0.40
C GLY A 609 6.52 29.00 -0.87
N ASN A 610 5.92 28.78 -2.02
CA ASN A 610 4.96 29.66 -2.67
C ASN A 610 3.50 29.18 -2.55
N ASN A 611 3.27 28.17 -1.71
CA ASN A 611 2.00 27.46 -1.54
C ASN A 611 1.49 26.81 -2.83
N ASN A 612 2.43 26.25 -3.63
CA ASN A 612 2.16 25.44 -4.80
C ASN A 612 2.95 24.13 -4.69
N ALA A 613 2.29 23.08 -4.24
CA ALA A 613 2.94 21.81 -3.97
C ALA A 613 3.42 21.11 -5.24
N SER A 614 4.51 20.38 -5.07
CA SER A 614 5.07 19.46 -6.06
C SER A 614 4.87 18.01 -5.58
N LEU A 615 4.55 17.12 -6.52
CA LEU A 615 4.50 15.69 -6.33
C LEU A 615 5.83 15.09 -6.78
N ILE A 616 6.55 14.46 -5.87
CA ILE A 616 7.87 13.86 -6.08
C ILE A 616 7.70 12.35 -6.16
N MET A 617 8.13 11.78 -7.26
CA MET A 617 8.10 10.34 -7.52
C MET A 617 9.49 9.82 -7.80
N VAL A 618 9.73 8.59 -7.40
CA VAL A 618 10.96 7.85 -7.72
C VAL A 618 10.64 6.63 -8.57
N ALA A 619 11.62 6.19 -9.36
CA ALA A 619 11.46 5.08 -10.28
C ALA A 619 12.71 4.21 -10.34
N ASN A 620 12.49 2.93 -10.63
CA ASN A 620 13.54 1.97 -10.92
C ASN A 620 13.06 0.95 -11.96
N ASP A 621 13.98 0.38 -12.71
CA ASP A 621 13.73 -0.66 -13.71
C ASP A 621 14.08 -2.07 -13.19
N TYR A 622 14.06 -2.26 -11.86
CA TYR A 622 14.37 -3.52 -11.21
C TYR A 622 13.49 -4.67 -11.71
N ASP A 623 12.20 -4.40 -11.89
CA ASP A 623 11.30 -5.32 -12.58
C ASP A 623 11.39 -5.11 -14.09
N ARG A 624 12.20 -5.93 -14.77
CA ARG A 624 12.48 -5.84 -16.20
C ARG A 624 11.25 -6.01 -17.11
N GLU A 625 10.13 -6.47 -16.59
CA GLU A 625 8.88 -6.59 -17.36
C GLU A 625 8.18 -5.24 -17.54
N SER A 626 8.50 -4.27 -16.70
CA SER A 626 7.84 -2.95 -16.64
C SER A 626 8.74 -1.75 -16.98
N GLN A 627 9.88 -1.96 -17.63
CA GLN A 627 10.88 -0.91 -17.92
C GLN A 627 10.29 0.31 -18.62
N VAL A 628 9.86 1.30 -17.84
CA VAL A 628 9.32 2.57 -18.37
C VAL A 628 10.29 3.72 -18.10
N ASN A 629 10.74 3.87 -16.84
CA ASN A 629 11.59 4.97 -16.39
C ASN A 629 12.41 4.59 -15.15
N HIS A 630 13.39 5.43 -14.80
CA HIS A 630 14.18 5.35 -13.57
C HIS A 630 14.61 6.76 -13.16
N GLY A 631 14.94 6.94 -11.89
CA GLY A 631 15.39 8.22 -11.33
C GLY A 631 14.33 8.93 -10.50
N VAL A 632 14.29 10.25 -10.59
CA VAL A 632 13.40 11.16 -9.84
C VAL A 632 12.57 11.98 -10.80
N PHE A 633 11.28 12.12 -10.52
CA PHE A 633 10.33 12.88 -11.33
C PHE A 633 9.53 13.81 -10.44
N VAL A 634 9.48 15.08 -10.77
CA VAL A 634 8.72 16.09 -10.03
C VAL A 634 7.61 16.64 -10.91
N TYR A 635 6.40 16.60 -10.39
CA TYR A 635 5.19 17.05 -11.07
C TYR A 635 4.53 18.19 -10.32
N GLU A 636 3.82 19.03 -11.06
CA GLU A 636 2.95 20.09 -10.56
C GLU A 636 1.53 19.93 -11.12
N SER A 637 0.59 20.76 -10.67
CA SER A 637 -0.74 20.81 -11.28
C SER A 637 -0.61 21.25 -12.76
N ALA A 638 -1.28 20.51 -13.66
CA ALA A 638 -1.30 20.89 -15.08
C ALA A 638 -2.13 22.16 -15.34
N ASP A 639 -3.00 22.54 -14.40
CA ASP A 639 -3.78 23.77 -14.46
C ASP A 639 -3.19 24.82 -13.49
N PRO A 640 -2.46 25.84 -13.98
CA PRO A 640 -1.87 26.86 -13.10
C PRO A 640 -2.90 27.68 -12.31
N SER A 641 -4.17 27.65 -12.71
CA SER A 641 -5.24 28.32 -11.95
C SER A 641 -5.74 27.49 -10.75
N LYS A 642 -5.34 26.22 -10.68
CA LYS A 642 -5.66 25.26 -9.62
C LYS A 642 -4.40 24.62 -9.04
N PRO A 643 -3.49 25.41 -8.46
CA PRO A 643 -2.31 24.86 -7.83
C PRO A 643 -2.70 24.01 -6.62
N TRP A 644 -1.91 23.00 -6.33
CA TRP A 644 -2.08 22.20 -5.11
C TRP A 644 -1.55 23.01 -3.92
N ARG A 645 -2.34 23.12 -2.86
CA ARG A 645 -2.06 24.05 -1.76
C ARG A 645 -1.95 23.35 -0.42
N ASN A 646 -1.32 24.05 0.54
CA ASN A 646 -1.22 23.62 1.93
C ASN A 646 -0.43 22.32 2.10
N ALA A 647 0.66 22.15 1.36
CA ALA A 647 1.62 21.07 1.59
C ALA A 647 2.72 21.50 2.56
N THR A 648 3.28 20.53 3.27
CA THR A 648 4.50 20.72 4.05
C THR A 648 5.65 21.15 3.14
N ARG A 649 6.64 21.87 3.69
CA ARG A 649 7.89 22.19 3.00
C ARG A 649 8.98 21.15 3.20
N ILE A 650 8.89 20.38 4.25
CA ILE A 650 9.88 19.38 4.66
C ILE A 650 9.20 18.01 4.74
N TRP A 651 9.90 17.00 4.22
CA TRP A 651 9.62 15.60 4.42
C TRP A 651 10.92 14.90 4.77
N ASN A 652 11.27 14.93 6.05
CA ASN A 652 12.64 14.68 6.51
C ASN A 652 12.99 13.21 6.77
N GLN A 653 12.02 12.31 6.78
CA GLN A 653 12.23 10.90 7.14
C GLN A 653 11.11 10.01 6.61
N TYR A 654 11.34 8.69 6.54
CA TYR A 654 10.38 7.70 6.07
C TYR A 654 9.09 7.68 6.90
N ALA A 655 9.20 7.69 8.21
CA ALA A 655 8.08 7.73 9.15
C ALA A 655 7.66 9.18 9.45
N PHE A 656 7.39 9.96 8.41
CA PHE A 656 7.10 11.39 8.52
C PHE A 656 5.83 11.69 9.30
N ASN A 657 5.94 12.64 10.23
CA ASN A 657 4.86 13.26 10.95
C ASN A 657 5.14 14.76 11.13
N PHE A 658 4.11 15.59 11.06
CA PHE A 658 4.24 17.05 11.21
C PHE A 658 4.84 17.50 12.53
N SER A 659 4.62 16.74 13.61
CA SER A 659 5.17 17.09 14.95
C SER A 659 6.63 16.77 15.12
N ASP A 660 7.25 16.08 14.14
CA ASP A 660 8.62 15.59 14.31
C ASP A 660 9.67 16.55 13.77
N ILE A 661 9.27 17.59 13.03
CA ILE A 661 10.19 18.57 12.45
C ILE A 661 9.55 19.95 12.30
N ASN A 662 10.31 21.00 12.59
CA ASN A 662 9.95 22.37 12.33
C ASN A 662 10.24 22.78 10.89
N ALA A 663 9.61 23.84 10.40
CA ALA A 663 9.81 24.34 9.03
C ALA A 663 11.25 24.77 8.72
N ASN A 664 12.05 25.09 9.74
CA ASN A 664 13.47 25.43 9.61
C ASN A 664 14.42 24.23 9.73
N GLY A 665 13.89 22.99 9.75
CA GLY A 665 14.70 21.77 9.81
C GLY A 665 15.15 21.32 11.19
N THR A 666 14.79 22.04 12.26
CA THR A 666 15.10 21.62 13.65
C THR A 666 14.08 20.61 14.17
N ILE A 667 14.50 19.71 15.05
CA ILE A 667 13.61 18.79 15.76
C ILE A 667 13.04 19.53 16.99
N PRO A 668 11.70 19.54 17.20
CA PRO A 668 11.12 20.19 18.36
C PRO A 668 11.37 19.39 19.65
N THR A 669 11.78 20.09 20.72
CA THR A 669 12.04 19.51 22.05
C THR A 669 10.76 19.26 22.85
N ASP A 670 9.71 20.06 22.59
CA ASP A 670 8.39 20.00 23.24
C ASP A 670 7.29 19.68 22.24
N ALA A 671 7.54 18.78 21.31
CA ALA A 671 6.62 18.48 20.25
C ALA A 671 5.24 18.11 20.78
N GLN A 672 4.26 18.93 20.43
CA GLN A 672 2.86 18.61 20.69
C GLN A 672 2.49 17.32 19.93
N PRO A 673 1.77 16.38 20.56
CA PRO A 673 1.35 15.17 19.88
C PRO A 673 0.61 15.49 18.59
N SER A 674 1.03 14.85 17.48
CA SER A 674 0.46 15.13 16.15
C SER A 674 -1.04 14.89 16.10
N TRP A 675 -1.53 13.89 16.81
CA TRP A 675 -2.95 13.56 16.88
C TRP A 675 -3.82 14.60 17.57
N LEU A 676 -3.24 15.51 18.33
CA LEU A 676 -3.97 16.66 18.92
C LEU A 676 -4.04 17.87 17.96
N THR A 677 -3.22 17.90 16.93
CA THR A 677 -3.09 19.04 16.00
C THR A 677 -3.50 18.70 14.57
N HIS A 678 -2.82 17.76 13.94
CA HIS A 678 -3.04 17.38 12.54
C HIS A 678 -3.75 16.03 12.39
N ASN A 679 -3.61 15.17 13.38
CA ASN A 679 -4.12 13.80 13.41
C ASN A 679 -3.91 13.05 12.08
N SER A 680 -2.65 12.96 11.66
CA SER A 680 -2.27 12.29 10.42
C SER A 680 -0.87 11.70 10.53
N PHE A 681 -0.60 10.67 9.75
CA PHE A 681 0.70 10.04 9.62
C PHE A 681 0.98 9.77 8.14
N ARG A 682 2.13 10.19 7.63
CA ARG A 682 2.52 10.23 6.21
C ARG A 682 1.52 10.97 5.32
N SER A 683 1.01 12.08 5.81
CA SER A 683 0.25 13.06 5.03
C SER A 683 1.05 14.35 4.88
N ALA A 684 1.03 14.92 3.68
CA ALA A 684 1.66 16.20 3.40
C ALA A 684 0.77 17.42 3.70
N THR A 685 -0.53 17.19 3.99
CA THR A 685 -1.54 18.26 4.10
C THR A 685 -1.39 19.04 5.38
N ILE A 686 -1.06 20.32 5.28
CA ILE A 686 -1.10 21.26 6.41
C ILE A 686 -2.57 21.56 6.72
N ARG A 687 -3.05 21.12 7.86
CA ARG A 687 -4.38 21.42 8.37
C ARG A 687 -4.30 22.56 9.38
N VAL A 688 -5.18 23.54 9.23
CA VAL A 688 -5.33 24.54 10.28
C VAL A 688 -5.87 23.83 11.52
N PRO A 689 -5.22 23.94 12.70
CA PRO A 689 -5.70 23.29 13.90
C PRO A 689 -7.18 23.62 14.14
N LEU A 690 -7.99 22.61 14.41
CA LEU A 690 -9.37 22.81 14.85
C LEU A 690 -9.31 23.57 16.18
N LYS A 691 -9.71 24.84 16.17
CA LYS A 691 -9.83 25.66 17.38
C LYS A 691 -11.03 25.22 18.22
#